data_705d7395fbc6196111aa0c39c64790b3
#
_entry.id   705d7395fbc6196111aa0c39c64790b3
#
_cell.length_a   1.000
_cell.length_b   1.000
_cell.length_c   1.000
_cell.angle_alpha   90.00
_cell.angle_beta   90.00
_cell.angle_gamma   90.00
#
_symmetry.space_group_name_H-M   'P 1'
#
loop_
_entity.id
_entity.type
_entity.pdbx_description
1 polymer ?
#
loop_
_entity_poly.entity_id
_entity_poly.type
_entity_poly.pdbx_seq_one_letter_code
_entity_poly.pdbx_strand_id
1 'polypeptide(L)'
;MKIIYNPYFTGNAYISQNLWNEVAVGDAALLKQLLMRAGLPQTVVDDSENAEKDRAQAYAMAILAQGDTPFSASLQSDSEGTAKLLLKWRDLLVMAGWTTADKINEGSNKLRVFASCDEALKAYPSRADRWRAVYQFLKDGNKILNDKDSIEVRIPKALIPPMIAKVLELLPKVSYAMEDLDEVLNTEDHSCTVITTNEQYEAWQLLVKLPYDEQTMLVCADEKRLSDTMQAIGGEQWRTDRVGCPHPVATIFDQKDIPEQLIWLDCAGNGLTHDPYVFLSSEERVTLDIIDMETRSAMQMKWLYTTLNRITNWILVSPKYHLGESLGEHPIITSLKQNKTFYDDACAEGQKIILPTTTPIEIKKLDSIGEIKINPDVLSEILKPSDSYSAIGTLVNAPLDYVMENMGGLSAPENDKEPNENLMKGKIAHKVVELLVNKNDTEVYTLDEIQSRFEKEYDVLFEKAMEVKPDSAECESAKFLNLPENKNMLAVFKEDAKESIQKLLDKIKKNGLKPLRSEYEFSTPFEPFDNPHGFVDLLLEDKQGNLVIFDLKWSTQDKAYKESIEKKGETYQLYMYKHAVEKKTGKTVAWYAYYLFPKMELYTEPAGVSPKWEEWIEKRENRLEQLSQGIIEPVVKGSDNDKYPKHIILKNIKMK
;
A
#
# COMPACT_ATOMS: atom_id res chain seq x y z
N MET A 1 -5.83 2.82 -28.02
CA MET A 1 -5.53 3.28 -26.65
C MET A 1 -4.41 4.30 -26.74
N LYS A 2 -4.52 5.41 -26.04
CA LYS A 2 -3.46 6.42 -25.92
C LYS A 2 -2.70 6.16 -24.62
N ILE A 3 -1.40 5.91 -24.73
CA ILE A 3 -0.50 5.75 -23.60
C ILE A 3 0.20 7.09 -23.37
N ILE A 4 0.09 7.66 -22.18
CA ILE A 4 0.79 8.89 -21.78
C ILE A 4 1.94 8.47 -20.91
N TYR A 5 3.16 8.68 -21.38
CA TYR A 5 4.37 8.25 -20.71
C TYR A 5 5.14 9.41 -20.10
N ASN A 6 5.45 9.27 -18.83
CA ASN A 6 6.42 10.08 -18.12
C ASN A 6 7.09 9.21 -17.05
N PRO A 7 8.42 9.11 -16.96
CA PRO A 7 9.11 8.26 -15.97
C PRO A 7 8.78 8.63 -14.52
N TYR A 8 8.29 9.84 -14.26
CA TYR A 8 7.88 10.31 -12.95
C TYR A 8 6.43 9.93 -12.59
N PHE A 9 5.67 9.35 -13.51
CA PHE A 9 4.33 8.88 -13.17
C PHE A 9 4.42 7.71 -12.20
N THR A 10 3.82 7.92 -11.04
CA THR A 10 3.55 6.89 -10.04
C THR A 10 2.10 6.41 -10.15
N GLY A 11 1.71 5.46 -9.31
CA GLY A 11 0.29 5.10 -9.19
C GLY A 11 -0.61 6.25 -8.71
N ASN A 12 0.00 7.35 -8.22
CA ASN A 12 -0.66 8.52 -7.63
C ASN A 12 -0.53 9.78 -8.51
N ALA A 13 -0.28 9.64 -9.81
CA ALA A 13 -0.19 10.80 -10.70
C ALA A 13 -1.45 11.69 -10.61
N TYR A 14 -1.28 13.01 -10.61
CA TYR A 14 -2.40 13.93 -10.63
C TYR A 14 -3.22 13.77 -11.93
N ILE A 15 -4.48 13.40 -11.79
CA ILE A 15 -5.42 13.15 -12.89
C ILE A 15 -6.75 13.83 -12.56
N SER A 16 -7.12 14.88 -13.29
CA SER A 16 -8.41 15.55 -13.13
C SER A 16 -9.55 14.84 -13.86
N GLN A 17 -9.22 14.11 -14.95
CA GLN A 17 -10.19 13.39 -15.77
C GLN A 17 -9.66 12.02 -16.19
N ASN A 18 -10.41 10.97 -15.87
CA ASN A 18 -10.15 9.63 -16.37
C ASN A 18 -10.88 9.40 -17.69
N LEU A 19 -10.12 9.38 -18.78
CA LEU A 19 -10.65 9.05 -20.12
C LEU A 19 -10.46 7.57 -20.41
N TRP A 20 -11.52 6.88 -20.79
CA TRP A 20 -11.56 5.43 -21.03
C TRP A 20 -10.51 4.88 -22.02
N ASN A 21 -9.96 5.72 -22.88
CA ASN A 21 -8.98 5.32 -23.89
C ASN A 21 -7.56 5.82 -23.59
N GLU A 22 -7.31 6.38 -22.41
CA GLU A 22 -6.02 6.92 -22.01
C GLU A 22 -5.50 6.24 -20.76
N VAL A 23 -4.20 6.04 -20.68
CA VAL A 23 -3.52 5.54 -19.49
C VAL A 23 -2.21 6.28 -19.27
N ALA A 24 -2.01 6.80 -18.05
CA ALA A 24 -0.75 7.39 -17.63
C ALA A 24 0.17 6.27 -17.08
N VAL A 25 1.40 6.23 -17.58
CA VAL A 25 2.36 5.17 -17.22
C VAL A 25 3.76 5.72 -16.97
N GLY A 26 4.38 5.26 -15.90
CA GLY A 26 5.80 5.40 -15.65
C GLY A 26 6.63 4.29 -16.31
N ASP A 27 7.94 4.27 -16.06
CA ASP A 27 8.88 3.31 -16.67
C ASP A 27 8.47 1.85 -16.49
N ALA A 28 8.12 1.46 -15.27
CA ALA A 28 7.78 0.08 -14.96
C ALA A 28 6.48 -0.36 -15.64
N ALA A 29 5.47 0.52 -15.63
CA ALA A 29 4.17 0.25 -16.22
C ALA A 29 4.24 0.23 -17.75
N LEU A 30 5.00 1.14 -18.37
CA LEU A 30 5.25 1.12 -19.82
C LEU A 30 5.95 -0.18 -20.23
N LEU A 31 7.03 -0.54 -19.54
CA LEU A 31 7.76 -1.78 -19.82
C LEU A 31 6.84 -3.00 -19.74
N LYS A 32 6.03 -3.10 -18.67
CA LYS A 32 5.06 -4.19 -18.50
C LYS A 32 4.08 -4.26 -19.67
N GLN A 33 3.54 -3.12 -20.09
CA GLN A 33 2.62 -3.04 -21.24
C GLN A 33 3.30 -3.54 -22.53
N LEU A 34 4.55 -3.15 -22.77
CA LEU A 34 5.29 -3.55 -23.97
C LEU A 34 5.63 -5.04 -23.96
N LEU A 35 6.10 -5.58 -22.82
CA LEU A 35 6.38 -7.02 -22.67
C LEU A 35 5.13 -7.88 -22.89
N MET A 36 4.00 -7.48 -22.28
CA MET A 36 2.73 -8.20 -22.45
C MET A 36 2.31 -8.27 -23.91
N ARG A 37 2.39 -7.16 -24.63
CA ARG A 37 1.98 -7.09 -26.03
C ARG A 37 2.96 -7.79 -26.97
N ALA A 38 4.23 -7.84 -26.60
CA ALA A 38 5.26 -8.57 -27.32
C ALA A 38 5.18 -10.09 -27.12
N GLY A 39 4.40 -10.56 -26.15
CA GLY A 39 4.41 -11.97 -25.74
C GLY A 39 5.74 -12.39 -25.12
N LEU A 40 6.55 -11.44 -24.67
CA LEU A 40 7.80 -11.71 -23.98
C LEU A 40 7.53 -12.11 -22.53
N PRO A 41 8.40 -12.94 -21.92
CA PRO A 41 8.22 -13.39 -20.54
C PRO A 41 8.00 -12.20 -19.61
N GLN A 42 6.81 -12.16 -19.03
CA GLN A 42 6.40 -11.16 -18.07
C GLN A 42 6.87 -11.52 -16.66
N THR A 43 7.70 -12.58 -16.51
CA THR A 43 8.16 -12.85 -15.17
C THR A 43 8.45 -11.49 -14.57
N VAL A 44 7.54 -11.09 -13.69
CA VAL A 44 7.65 -9.91 -12.86
C VAL A 44 9.11 -9.89 -12.50
N VAL A 45 9.81 -8.78 -12.75
CA VAL A 45 11.10 -8.62 -12.12
C VAL A 45 10.75 -8.88 -10.68
N ASP A 46 11.16 -10.02 -10.18
CA ASP A 46 10.98 -10.31 -8.78
C ASP A 46 11.90 -9.32 -8.08
N ASP A 47 11.34 -8.14 -7.77
CA ASP A 47 12.01 -7.08 -7.01
C ASP A 47 11.99 -7.44 -5.51
N SER A 48 11.65 -8.70 -5.16
CA SER A 48 11.75 -9.19 -3.80
C SER A 48 13.20 -9.11 -3.33
N GLU A 49 13.36 -8.88 -2.05
CA GLU A 49 14.69 -8.83 -1.40
C GLU A 49 15.52 -10.10 -1.66
N ASN A 50 14.86 -11.24 -1.78
CA ASN A 50 15.51 -12.53 -2.07
C ASN A 50 16.04 -12.59 -3.50
N ALA A 51 15.27 -12.17 -4.49
CA ALA A 51 15.73 -12.15 -5.88
C ALA A 51 16.86 -11.15 -6.11
N GLU A 52 16.84 -10.02 -5.41
CA GLU A 52 17.95 -9.07 -5.42
C GLU A 52 19.21 -9.66 -4.81
N LYS A 53 19.09 -10.41 -3.70
CA LYS A 53 20.21 -11.12 -3.07
C LYS A 53 20.79 -12.19 -3.98
N ASP A 54 19.95 -13.02 -4.60
CA ASP A 54 20.39 -14.08 -5.52
C ASP A 54 21.13 -13.48 -6.72
N ARG A 55 20.63 -12.38 -7.28
CA ARG A 55 21.28 -11.64 -8.36
C ARG A 55 22.63 -11.07 -7.91
N ALA A 56 22.68 -10.44 -6.73
CA ALA A 56 23.89 -9.89 -6.17
C ALA A 56 24.95 -10.97 -5.94
N GLN A 57 24.55 -12.11 -5.38
CA GLN A 57 25.43 -13.24 -5.15
C GLN A 57 25.98 -13.81 -6.45
N ALA A 58 25.15 -14.05 -7.46
CA ALA A 58 25.58 -14.54 -8.78
C ALA A 58 26.59 -13.59 -9.42
N TYR A 59 26.36 -12.26 -9.31
CA TYR A 59 27.25 -11.26 -9.87
C TYR A 59 28.58 -11.15 -9.11
N ALA A 60 28.54 -11.20 -7.77
CA ALA A 60 29.76 -11.24 -6.96
C ALA A 60 30.63 -12.42 -7.32
N MET A 61 30.04 -13.63 -7.44
CA MET A 61 30.75 -14.85 -7.83
C MET A 61 31.38 -14.72 -9.23
N ALA A 62 30.64 -14.16 -10.20
CA ALA A 62 31.15 -13.95 -11.54
C ALA A 62 32.33 -12.99 -11.58
N ILE A 63 32.31 -11.92 -10.79
CA ILE A 63 33.44 -10.97 -10.70
C ILE A 63 34.64 -11.60 -10.01
N LEU A 64 34.46 -12.29 -8.90
CA LEU A 64 35.54 -12.95 -8.16
C LEU A 64 36.20 -14.07 -8.99
N ALA A 65 35.45 -14.73 -9.86
CA ALA A 65 35.98 -15.75 -10.79
C ALA A 65 36.92 -15.16 -11.86
N GLN A 66 36.88 -13.84 -12.09
CA GLN A 66 37.83 -13.18 -13.01
C GLN A 66 39.24 -13.02 -12.41
N GLY A 67 39.40 -13.30 -11.10
CA GLY A 67 40.66 -13.11 -10.39
C GLY A 67 40.78 -11.70 -9.77
N ASP A 68 41.93 -11.08 -9.90
CA ASP A 68 42.16 -9.73 -9.35
C ASP A 68 41.53 -8.68 -10.25
N THR A 69 40.47 -8.05 -9.75
CA THR A 69 39.72 -6.98 -10.45
C THR A 69 39.72 -5.71 -9.59
N PRO A 70 39.39 -4.55 -10.16
CA PRO A 70 39.25 -3.31 -9.38
C PRO A 70 38.26 -3.39 -8.21
N PHE A 71 37.41 -4.39 -8.20
CA PHE A 71 36.32 -4.58 -7.20
C PHE A 71 36.62 -5.70 -6.21
N SER A 72 37.66 -6.49 -6.40
CA SER A 72 37.93 -7.71 -5.60
C SER A 72 38.11 -7.41 -4.12
N ALA A 73 38.84 -6.37 -3.74
CA ALA A 73 39.00 -6.00 -2.34
C ALA A 73 37.70 -5.57 -1.66
N SER A 74 36.86 -4.79 -2.35
CA SER A 74 35.56 -4.37 -1.84
C SER A 74 34.60 -5.55 -1.69
N LEU A 75 34.55 -6.46 -2.69
CA LEU A 75 33.74 -7.68 -2.64
C LEU A 75 34.16 -8.64 -1.54
N GLN A 76 35.45 -8.69 -1.20
CA GLN A 76 35.95 -9.49 -0.07
C GLN A 76 35.56 -8.89 1.28
N SER A 77 35.49 -7.56 1.37
CA SER A 77 35.10 -6.86 2.60
C SER A 77 33.59 -6.86 2.83
N ASP A 78 32.81 -6.53 1.79
CA ASP A 78 31.35 -6.51 1.77
C ASP A 78 30.86 -7.03 0.42
N SER A 79 30.63 -8.33 0.34
CA SER A 79 30.23 -8.99 -0.90
C SER A 79 28.85 -8.53 -1.37
N GLU A 80 27.87 -8.48 -0.46
CA GLU A 80 26.47 -8.17 -0.83
C GLU A 80 26.29 -6.70 -1.18
N GLY A 81 26.73 -5.77 -0.34
CA GLY A 81 26.58 -4.34 -0.57
C GLY A 81 27.34 -3.87 -1.81
N THR A 82 28.58 -4.36 -2.00
CA THR A 82 29.37 -4.06 -3.21
C THR A 82 28.69 -4.61 -4.46
N ALA A 83 28.24 -5.85 -4.45
CA ALA A 83 27.58 -6.46 -5.62
C ALA A 83 26.29 -5.72 -6.00
N LYS A 84 25.45 -5.33 -5.03
CA LYS A 84 24.25 -4.51 -5.27
C LYS A 84 24.61 -3.17 -5.91
N LEU A 85 25.65 -2.50 -5.44
CA LEU A 85 26.12 -1.26 -6.03
C LEU A 85 26.60 -1.45 -7.48
N LEU A 86 27.39 -2.48 -7.74
CA LEU A 86 27.91 -2.78 -9.08
C LEU A 86 26.78 -3.18 -10.04
N LEU A 87 25.76 -3.92 -9.58
CA LEU A 87 24.55 -4.21 -10.35
C LEU A 87 23.79 -2.94 -10.72
N LYS A 88 23.63 -2.02 -9.76
CA LYS A 88 23.00 -0.72 -10.04
C LYS A 88 23.78 0.06 -11.11
N TRP A 89 25.10 0.09 -11.04
CA TRP A 89 25.92 0.74 -12.06
C TRP A 89 25.82 0.06 -13.43
N ARG A 90 25.85 -1.27 -13.45
CA ARG A 90 25.66 -2.06 -14.68
C ARG A 90 24.29 -1.78 -15.31
N ASP A 91 23.23 -1.74 -14.53
CA ASP A 91 21.89 -1.45 -15.04
C ASP A 91 21.76 -0.02 -15.56
N LEU A 92 22.41 0.95 -14.94
CA LEU A 92 22.54 2.31 -15.47
C LEU A 92 23.26 2.34 -16.82
N LEU A 93 24.34 1.56 -16.99
CA LEU A 93 25.04 1.42 -18.27
C LEU A 93 24.13 0.84 -19.35
N VAL A 94 23.38 -0.21 -19.03
CA VAL A 94 22.41 -0.80 -19.97
C VAL A 94 21.35 0.21 -20.38
N MET A 95 20.84 0.98 -19.43
CA MET A 95 19.87 2.04 -19.71
C MET A 95 20.48 3.19 -20.52
N ALA A 96 21.79 3.45 -20.39
CA ALA A 96 22.53 4.37 -21.26
C ALA A 96 22.79 3.78 -22.66
N GLY A 97 22.39 2.55 -22.93
CA GLY A 97 22.56 1.90 -24.23
C GLY A 97 23.87 1.14 -24.42
N TRP A 98 24.65 0.98 -23.33
CA TRP A 98 25.88 0.20 -23.31
C TRP A 98 25.64 -1.29 -23.62
N THR A 99 26.60 -1.89 -24.31
CA THR A 99 26.62 -3.33 -24.63
C THR A 99 27.96 -3.96 -24.31
N THR A 100 27.99 -5.27 -24.15
CA THR A 100 29.21 -6.05 -23.93
C THR A 100 30.18 -6.00 -25.11
N ALA A 101 29.69 -5.65 -26.30
CA ALA A 101 30.50 -5.54 -27.55
C ALA A 101 31.09 -4.15 -27.78
N ASP A 102 30.82 -3.17 -26.93
CA ASP A 102 31.29 -1.80 -27.11
C ASP A 102 32.81 -1.70 -26.94
N LYS A 103 33.49 -1.02 -27.87
CA LYS A 103 34.95 -0.85 -27.85
C LYS A 103 35.46 -0.17 -26.59
N ILE A 104 34.64 0.65 -25.92
CA ILE A 104 35.00 1.29 -24.67
C ILE A 104 35.39 0.28 -23.58
N ASN A 105 34.86 -0.95 -23.65
CA ASN A 105 35.16 -2.01 -22.69
C ASN A 105 36.66 -2.42 -22.72
N GLU A 106 37.36 -2.22 -23.86
CA GLU A 106 38.76 -2.51 -23.99
C GLU A 106 39.64 -1.47 -23.30
N GLY A 107 39.18 -0.20 -23.26
CA GLY A 107 39.91 0.94 -22.68
C GLY A 107 39.68 1.11 -21.18
N SER A 108 38.66 0.52 -20.60
CA SER A 108 38.27 0.68 -19.20
C SER A 108 38.30 -0.63 -18.44
N ASN A 109 39.15 -0.73 -17.40
CA ASN A 109 39.24 -1.95 -16.58
C ASN A 109 37.91 -2.30 -15.90
N LYS A 110 37.13 -1.31 -15.42
CA LYS A 110 35.82 -1.54 -14.78
C LYS A 110 34.76 -1.99 -15.79
N LEU A 111 34.69 -1.35 -16.98
CA LEU A 111 33.71 -1.73 -18.01
C LEU A 111 34.04 -3.09 -18.61
N ARG A 112 35.33 -3.46 -18.70
CA ARG A 112 35.74 -4.82 -19.10
C ARG A 112 35.23 -5.88 -18.13
N VAL A 113 35.28 -5.63 -16.81
CA VAL A 113 34.74 -6.54 -15.81
C VAL A 113 33.23 -6.65 -15.97
N PHE A 114 32.49 -5.54 -16.14
CA PHE A 114 31.07 -5.58 -16.40
C PHE A 114 30.71 -6.39 -17.64
N ALA A 115 31.45 -6.17 -18.74
CA ALA A 115 31.22 -6.89 -19.99
C ALA A 115 31.47 -8.41 -19.86
N SER A 116 32.54 -8.81 -19.14
CA SER A 116 32.84 -10.22 -18.92
C SER A 116 31.89 -10.96 -17.99
N CYS A 117 31.21 -10.23 -17.09
CA CYS A 117 30.30 -10.80 -16.11
C CYS A 117 28.81 -10.72 -16.53
N ASP A 118 28.47 -10.02 -17.60
CA ASP A 118 27.08 -9.79 -18.03
C ASP A 118 26.34 -11.10 -18.34
N GLU A 119 27.02 -12.11 -18.82
CA GLU A 119 26.48 -13.44 -19.10
C GLU A 119 25.89 -14.12 -17.87
N ALA A 120 26.49 -13.94 -16.70
CA ALA A 120 26.05 -14.53 -15.44
C ALA A 120 24.64 -14.00 -15.01
N LEU A 121 24.24 -12.85 -15.53
CA LEU A 121 22.96 -12.23 -15.22
C LEU A 121 21.81 -12.65 -16.12
N LYS A 122 22.06 -13.47 -17.16
CA LYS A 122 20.99 -13.94 -18.05
C LYS A 122 19.92 -14.77 -17.33
N ALA A 123 20.31 -15.49 -16.27
CA ALA A 123 19.37 -16.23 -15.43
C ALA A 123 18.57 -15.32 -14.47
N TYR A 124 19.04 -14.10 -14.25
CA TYR A 124 18.48 -13.13 -13.29
C TYR A 124 18.30 -11.75 -13.96
N PRO A 125 17.42 -11.64 -14.99
CA PRO A 125 17.29 -10.40 -15.74
C PRO A 125 16.73 -9.27 -14.89
N SER A 126 17.37 -8.10 -14.96
CA SER A 126 16.90 -6.86 -14.35
C SER A 126 15.85 -6.16 -15.20
N ARG A 127 15.29 -5.04 -14.67
CA ARG A 127 14.43 -4.16 -15.46
C ARG A 127 15.15 -3.59 -16.69
N ALA A 128 16.43 -3.28 -16.57
CA ALA A 128 17.25 -2.81 -17.68
C ALA A 128 17.42 -3.88 -18.78
N ASP A 129 17.60 -5.15 -18.40
CA ASP A 129 17.67 -6.26 -19.35
C ASP A 129 16.36 -6.47 -20.10
N ARG A 130 15.25 -6.21 -19.46
CA ARG A 130 13.93 -6.30 -20.10
C ARG A 130 13.70 -5.19 -21.11
N TRP A 131 14.16 -3.97 -20.82
CA TRP A 131 14.18 -2.90 -21.81
C TRP A 131 15.06 -3.27 -23.02
N ARG A 132 16.24 -3.86 -22.78
CA ARG A 132 17.11 -4.39 -23.83
C ARG A 132 16.42 -5.48 -24.67
N ALA A 133 15.67 -6.38 -24.01
CA ALA A 133 14.91 -7.43 -24.71
C ALA A 133 13.79 -6.86 -25.60
N VAL A 134 13.05 -5.86 -25.11
CA VAL A 134 12.03 -5.15 -25.90
C VAL A 134 12.68 -4.44 -27.10
N TYR A 135 13.79 -3.75 -26.88
CA TYR A 135 14.54 -3.11 -27.97
C TYR A 135 14.97 -4.11 -29.04
N GLN A 136 15.56 -5.25 -28.63
CA GLN A 136 16.00 -6.29 -29.58
C GLN A 136 14.81 -6.86 -30.35
N PHE A 137 13.69 -7.15 -29.67
CA PHE A 137 12.47 -7.65 -30.29
C PHE A 137 11.94 -6.73 -31.39
N LEU A 138 11.92 -5.40 -31.14
CA LEU A 138 11.53 -4.40 -32.12
C LEU A 138 12.54 -4.26 -33.26
N LYS A 139 13.83 -4.30 -32.94
CA LYS A 139 14.93 -4.23 -33.93
C LYS A 139 14.90 -5.39 -34.91
N ASP A 140 14.44 -6.56 -34.48
CA ASP A 140 14.25 -7.73 -35.32
C ASP A 140 12.99 -7.62 -36.24
N GLY A 141 12.33 -6.45 -36.28
CA GLY A 141 11.21 -6.15 -37.14
C GLY A 141 9.83 -6.57 -36.61
N ASN A 142 9.76 -7.01 -35.36
CA ASN A 142 8.51 -7.39 -34.74
C ASN A 142 7.69 -6.15 -34.34
N LYS A 143 6.37 -6.29 -34.27
CA LYS A 143 5.43 -5.22 -33.87
C LYS A 143 4.88 -5.48 -32.48
N ILE A 144 4.80 -4.42 -31.66
CA ILE A 144 4.25 -4.48 -30.29
C ILE A 144 2.92 -3.73 -30.22
N LEU A 145 2.84 -2.55 -30.87
CA LEU A 145 1.62 -1.74 -30.88
C LEU A 145 0.84 -1.94 -32.15
N ASN A 146 -0.48 -1.87 -32.04
CA ASN A 146 -1.37 -1.91 -33.22
C ASN A 146 -1.63 -0.50 -33.77
N ASP A 147 -2.28 -0.40 -34.94
CA ASP A 147 -2.52 0.87 -35.61
C ASP A 147 -3.46 1.85 -34.88
N LYS A 148 -4.14 1.38 -33.81
CA LYS A 148 -5.03 2.21 -32.99
C LYS A 148 -4.35 2.71 -31.71
N ASP A 149 -3.14 2.24 -31.42
CA ASP A 149 -2.39 2.68 -30.24
C ASP A 149 -1.48 3.86 -30.57
N SER A 150 -1.29 4.76 -29.61
CA SER A 150 -0.36 5.89 -29.69
C SER A 150 0.33 6.11 -28.36
N ILE A 151 1.53 6.65 -28.37
CA ILE A 151 2.27 7.05 -27.18
C ILE A 151 2.52 8.55 -27.22
N GLU A 152 2.12 9.26 -26.18
CA GLU A 152 2.47 10.65 -25.94
C GLU A 152 3.52 10.71 -24.82
N VAL A 153 4.71 11.22 -25.14
CA VAL A 153 5.84 11.33 -24.22
C VAL A 153 5.84 12.71 -23.58
N ARG A 154 5.77 12.78 -22.26
CA ARG A 154 5.69 14.04 -21.49
C ARG A 154 6.95 14.34 -20.68
N ILE A 155 8.10 13.98 -21.20
CA ILE A 155 9.40 14.36 -20.70
C ILE A 155 10.22 14.92 -21.86
N PRO A 156 11.10 15.91 -21.67
CA PRO A 156 12.02 16.35 -22.68
C PRO A 156 12.85 15.20 -23.25
N LYS A 157 12.95 15.10 -24.57
CA LYS A 157 13.61 13.97 -25.24
C LYS A 157 15.02 13.70 -24.72
N ALA A 158 15.79 14.75 -24.41
CA ALA A 158 17.16 14.64 -23.90
C ALA A 158 17.25 14.08 -22.45
N LEU A 159 16.17 14.07 -21.70
CA LEU A 159 16.12 13.53 -20.35
C LEU A 159 15.66 12.06 -20.30
N ILE A 160 15.20 11.52 -21.43
CA ILE A 160 14.80 10.11 -21.54
C ILE A 160 16.05 9.22 -21.51
N PRO A 161 16.07 8.13 -20.71
CA PRO A 161 17.17 7.18 -20.77
C PRO A 161 17.38 6.65 -22.20
N PRO A 162 18.61 6.63 -22.73
CA PRO A 162 18.88 6.28 -24.12
C PRO A 162 18.29 4.96 -24.59
N MET A 163 18.24 3.93 -23.72
CA MET A 163 17.61 2.65 -24.05
C MET A 163 16.11 2.80 -24.29
N ILE A 164 15.41 3.58 -23.46
CA ILE A 164 13.98 3.85 -23.64
C ILE A 164 13.76 4.69 -24.90
N ALA A 165 14.59 5.70 -25.13
CA ALA A 165 14.53 6.52 -26.34
C ALA A 165 14.62 5.65 -27.62
N LYS A 166 15.59 4.72 -27.68
CA LYS A 166 15.74 3.75 -28.77
C LYS A 166 14.51 2.87 -28.97
N VAL A 167 13.86 2.43 -27.88
CA VAL A 167 12.60 1.68 -27.96
C VAL A 167 11.48 2.55 -28.53
N LEU A 168 11.33 3.77 -28.02
CA LEU A 168 10.29 4.71 -28.50
C LEU A 168 10.46 5.07 -29.98
N GLU A 169 11.68 5.20 -30.47
CA GLU A 169 11.99 5.47 -31.89
C GLU A 169 11.57 4.33 -32.83
N LEU A 170 11.52 3.11 -32.35
CA LEU A 170 11.07 1.93 -33.12
C LEU A 170 9.56 1.70 -33.03
N LEU A 171 8.87 2.39 -32.13
CA LEU A 171 7.42 2.26 -31.97
C LEU A 171 6.65 3.20 -32.90
N PRO A 172 5.52 2.78 -33.48
CA PRO A 172 4.70 3.64 -34.31
C PRO A 172 3.94 4.69 -33.47
N LYS A 173 3.65 5.86 -34.09
CA LYS A 173 2.78 6.90 -33.48
C LYS A 173 3.23 7.37 -32.08
N VAL A 174 4.50 7.62 -31.94
CA VAL A 174 5.05 8.30 -30.76
C VAL A 174 5.11 9.80 -31.03
N SER A 175 4.59 10.59 -30.10
CA SER A 175 4.65 12.06 -30.13
C SER A 175 5.30 12.58 -28.83
N TYR A 176 5.97 13.71 -28.94
CA TYR A 176 6.65 14.34 -27.79
C TYR A 176 5.93 15.65 -27.46
N ALA A 177 5.40 15.76 -26.24
CA ALA A 177 4.65 16.94 -25.79
C ALA A 177 5.53 18.02 -25.17
N MET A 178 6.84 17.75 -24.96
CA MET A 178 7.82 18.64 -24.32
C MET A 178 8.99 18.93 -25.27
N GLU A 179 8.71 19.31 -26.51
CA GLU A 179 9.74 19.71 -27.50
C GLU A 179 10.14 21.17 -27.30
N ASP A 180 9.16 22.05 -27.08
CA ASP A 180 9.38 23.47 -26.81
C ASP A 180 9.33 23.70 -25.29
N LEU A 181 10.50 24.06 -24.73
CA LEU A 181 10.63 24.32 -23.30
C LEU A 181 10.81 25.83 -23.05
N ASP A 182 10.16 26.33 -22.02
CA ASP A 182 10.29 27.69 -21.59
C ASP A 182 11.68 27.97 -21.01
N GLU A 183 12.29 29.07 -21.46
CA GLU A 183 13.62 29.53 -20.99
C GLU A 183 13.53 30.25 -19.63
N VAL A 184 12.35 30.80 -19.32
CA VAL A 184 12.12 31.63 -18.14
C VAL A 184 10.79 31.29 -17.48
N LEU A 185 10.73 31.56 -16.18
CA LEU A 185 9.49 31.48 -15.41
C LEU A 185 8.65 32.73 -15.70
N ASN A 186 7.44 32.53 -16.26
CA ASN A 186 6.49 33.61 -16.46
C ASN A 186 5.74 33.89 -15.15
N THR A 187 5.75 35.17 -14.69
CA THR A 187 5.10 35.59 -13.47
C THR A 187 3.97 36.60 -13.69
N GLU A 188 3.79 37.08 -14.90
CA GLU A 188 2.84 38.17 -15.19
C GLU A 188 1.37 37.70 -15.11
N ASP A 189 1.11 36.47 -15.51
CA ASP A 189 -0.26 35.91 -15.57
C ASP A 189 -0.55 34.90 -14.44
N HIS A 190 0.32 34.83 -13.42
CA HIS A 190 0.22 33.85 -12.36
C HIS A 190 0.08 34.49 -10.97
N SER A 191 -0.72 33.82 -10.11
CA SER A 191 -0.73 34.12 -8.69
C SER A 191 0.29 33.22 -7.98
N CYS A 192 1.27 33.84 -7.31
CA CYS A 192 2.27 33.08 -6.56
C CYS A 192 2.36 33.57 -5.12
N THR A 193 2.35 32.64 -4.20
CA THR A 193 2.63 32.88 -2.78
C THR A 193 3.84 32.06 -2.38
N VAL A 194 4.89 32.71 -1.86
CA VAL A 194 6.05 32.03 -1.28
C VAL A 194 6.01 32.15 0.23
N ILE A 195 6.09 31.01 0.92
CA ILE A 195 6.06 30.94 2.38
C ILE A 195 7.38 30.34 2.85
N THR A 196 8.07 31.02 3.75
CA THR A 196 9.29 30.48 4.36
C THR A 196 8.98 29.93 5.75
N THR A 197 9.38 28.68 6.01
CA THR A 197 9.32 28.06 7.34
C THR A 197 10.72 27.77 7.87
N ASN A 198 10.86 27.55 9.17
CA ASN A 198 12.15 27.16 9.72
C ASN A 198 12.40 25.68 9.47
N GLU A 199 11.48 24.81 9.88
CA GLU A 199 11.61 23.37 9.73
C GLU A 199 10.62 22.81 8.69
N GLN A 200 10.97 21.72 8.06
CA GLN A 200 10.14 21.05 7.05
C GLN A 200 8.77 20.61 7.62
N TYR A 201 8.72 20.12 8.86
CA TYR A 201 7.45 19.71 9.47
C TYR A 201 6.47 20.89 9.66
N GLU A 202 6.98 22.13 9.81
CA GLU A 202 6.13 23.32 9.86
C GLU A 202 5.44 23.58 8.51
N ALA A 203 6.13 23.29 7.40
CA ALA A 203 5.55 23.36 6.06
C ALA A 203 4.35 22.42 5.93
N TRP A 204 4.47 21.19 6.44
CA TRP A 204 3.36 20.23 6.41
C TRP A 204 2.20 20.66 7.31
N GLN A 205 2.47 21.25 8.47
CA GLN A 205 1.44 21.77 9.34
C GLN A 205 0.66 22.96 8.73
N LEU A 206 1.30 23.72 7.85
CA LEU A 206 0.65 24.83 7.14
C LEU A 206 -0.49 24.35 6.24
N LEU A 207 -0.43 23.12 5.73
CA LEU A 207 -1.45 22.61 4.84
C LEU A 207 -2.87 22.69 5.40
N VAL A 208 -3.03 22.54 6.72
CA VAL A 208 -4.34 22.71 7.41
C VAL A 208 -4.93 24.11 7.23
N LYS A 209 -4.08 25.12 6.97
CA LYS A 209 -4.43 26.53 6.85
C LYS A 209 -4.44 27.03 5.41
N LEU A 210 -3.90 26.26 4.46
CA LEU A 210 -3.83 26.65 3.06
C LEU A 210 -5.17 26.36 2.36
N PRO A 211 -5.57 27.24 1.41
CA PRO A 211 -6.74 26.97 0.58
C PRO A 211 -6.41 25.85 -0.41
N TYR A 212 -7.22 24.81 -0.44
CA TYR A 212 -7.10 23.72 -1.41
C TYR A 212 -8.47 23.12 -1.74
N ASP A 213 -8.54 22.47 -2.88
CA ASP A 213 -9.71 21.76 -3.37
C ASP A 213 -9.29 20.54 -4.19
N GLU A 214 -10.23 19.87 -4.83
CA GLU A 214 -10.00 18.71 -5.69
C GLU A 214 -9.18 19.01 -6.96
N GLN A 215 -9.02 20.27 -7.35
CA GLN A 215 -8.22 20.73 -8.49
C GLN A 215 -6.81 21.17 -8.07
N THR A 216 -6.51 21.02 -6.80
CA THR A 216 -5.20 21.34 -6.23
C THR A 216 -4.27 20.14 -6.29
N MET A 217 -3.11 20.31 -6.91
CA MET A 217 -2.01 19.35 -6.82
C MET A 217 -1.11 19.70 -5.65
N LEU A 218 -0.86 18.72 -4.79
CA LEU A 218 0.03 18.86 -3.64
C LEU A 218 1.35 18.16 -3.90
N VAL A 219 2.46 18.89 -3.94
CA VAL A 219 3.80 18.30 -4.05
C VAL A 219 4.43 18.17 -2.67
N CYS A 220 4.76 16.92 -2.31
CA CYS A 220 5.44 16.57 -1.08
C CYS A 220 6.32 15.34 -1.32
N ALA A 221 7.63 15.47 -1.15
CA ALA A 221 8.58 14.39 -1.41
C ALA A 221 8.47 13.24 -0.39
N ASP A 222 7.95 13.50 0.81
CA ASP A 222 7.75 12.51 1.87
C ASP A 222 6.27 12.37 2.22
N GLU A 223 5.52 11.70 1.36
CA GLU A 223 4.07 11.47 1.50
C GLU A 223 3.73 10.74 2.81
N LYS A 224 4.56 9.80 3.24
CA LYS A 224 4.34 9.06 4.47
C LYS A 224 4.42 9.99 5.70
N ARG A 225 5.44 10.82 5.79
CA ARG A 225 5.59 11.79 6.89
C ARG A 225 4.51 12.86 6.85
N LEU A 226 4.08 13.28 5.67
CA LEU A 226 2.93 14.17 5.54
C LEU A 226 1.68 13.53 6.12
N SER A 227 1.40 12.28 5.77
CA SER A 227 0.26 11.51 6.29
C SER A 227 0.33 11.38 7.81
N ASP A 228 1.49 11.01 8.36
CA ASP A 228 1.71 10.89 9.80
C ASP A 228 1.51 12.24 10.52
N THR A 229 1.99 13.34 9.91
CA THR A 229 1.83 14.70 10.46
C THR A 229 0.36 15.12 10.46
N MET A 230 -0.36 14.84 9.38
CA MET A 230 -1.79 15.18 9.26
C MET A 230 -2.63 14.37 10.26
N GLN A 231 -2.30 13.10 10.48
CA GLN A 231 -2.93 12.30 11.54
C GLN A 231 -2.65 12.88 12.95
N ALA A 232 -1.40 13.30 13.19
CA ALA A 232 -1.00 13.88 14.48
C ALA A 232 -1.71 15.20 14.79
N ILE A 233 -2.13 15.95 13.79
CA ILE A 233 -2.87 17.21 13.94
C ILE A 233 -4.39 16.95 14.08
N GLY A 234 -4.84 15.71 14.03
CA GLY A 234 -6.25 15.33 14.05
C GLY A 234 -6.94 15.49 12.70
N GLY A 235 -6.16 15.64 11.63
CA GLY A 235 -6.62 15.56 10.26
C GLY A 235 -6.97 14.12 9.88
N GLU A 236 -7.94 13.96 9.01
CA GLU A 236 -8.25 12.66 8.44
C GLU A 236 -7.10 12.17 7.55
N GLN A 237 -7.00 10.87 7.38
CA GLN A 237 -6.02 10.26 6.50
C GLN A 237 -6.19 10.77 5.06
N TRP A 238 -5.10 11.22 4.43
CA TRP A 238 -5.13 11.66 3.04
C TRP A 238 -5.52 10.53 2.11
N ARG A 239 -6.49 10.81 1.26
CA ARG A 239 -6.83 9.96 0.14
C ARG A 239 -7.01 10.81 -1.11
N THR A 240 -6.44 10.34 -2.19
CA THR A 240 -6.53 10.98 -3.50
C THR A 240 -7.93 10.97 -4.10
N ASP A 241 -8.81 10.13 -3.59
CA ASP A 241 -10.20 9.96 -4.03
C ASP A 241 -11.22 10.75 -3.21
N ARG A 242 -10.77 11.57 -2.25
CA ARG A 242 -11.66 12.41 -1.43
C ARG A 242 -11.99 13.71 -2.15
N VAL A 243 -13.28 13.98 -2.26
CA VAL A 243 -13.79 15.28 -2.71
C VAL A 243 -13.29 16.38 -1.76
N GLY A 244 -12.69 17.43 -2.31
CA GLY A 244 -12.19 18.57 -1.55
C GLY A 244 -10.80 18.41 -0.94
N CYS A 245 -10.11 17.28 -1.16
CA CYS A 245 -8.72 17.09 -0.76
C CYS A 245 -7.77 17.37 -1.92
N PRO A 246 -6.57 17.97 -1.65
CA PRO A 246 -5.56 18.09 -2.69
C PRO A 246 -5.01 16.71 -3.06
N HIS A 247 -4.57 16.56 -4.29
CA HIS A 247 -3.97 15.32 -4.79
C HIS A 247 -2.47 15.30 -4.47
N PRO A 248 -1.99 14.47 -3.51
CA PRO A 248 -0.57 14.42 -3.16
C PRO A 248 0.23 13.66 -4.20
N VAL A 249 1.36 14.23 -4.60
CA VAL A 249 2.35 13.62 -5.48
C VAL A 249 3.77 13.89 -4.98
N ALA A 250 4.70 12.98 -5.26
CA ALA A 250 6.08 13.11 -4.82
C ALA A 250 6.86 14.21 -5.59
N THR A 251 6.44 14.54 -6.79
CA THR A 251 7.11 15.54 -7.64
C THR A 251 6.12 16.27 -8.54
N ILE A 252 6.43 17.52 -8.85
CA ILE A 252 5.62 18.33 -9.78
C ILE A 252 5.46 17.70 -11.17
N PHE A 253 6.33 16.78 -11.55
CA PHE A 253 6.26 16.10 -12.85
C PHE A 253 5.29 14.91 -12.86
N ASP A 254 4.74 14.51 -11.71
CA ASP A 254 3.77 13.42 -11.57
C ASP A 254 2.35 13.92 -11.82
N GLN A 255 2.11 14.47 -13.02
CA GLN A 255 0.81 15.00 -13.45
C GLN A 255 0.45 14.58 -14.87
N LYS A 256 -0.73 13.96 -15.05
CA LYS A 256 -1.33 13.73 -16.35
C LYS A 256 -2.05 14.98 -16.84
N ASP A 257 -2.82 15.61 -15.97
CA ASP A 257 -3.59 16.81 -16.28
C ASP A 257 -2.99 18.03 -15.57
N ILE A 258 -3.23 19.22 -16.09
CA ILE A 258 -2.71 20.46 -15.52
C ILE A 258 -3.64 20.87 -14.36
N PRO A 259 -3.15 21.00 -13.12
CA PRO A 259 -3.95 21.48 -12.00
C PRO A 259 -4.21 22.99 -12.13
N GLU A 260 -5.29 23.45 -11.52
CA GLU A 260 -5.54 24.89 -11.41
C GLU A 260 -4.64 25.54 -10.35
N GLN A 261 -4.35 24.80 -9.30
CA GLN A 261 -3.51 25.24 -8.20
C GLN A 261 -2.43 24.21 -7.85
N LEU A 262 -1.25 24.72 -7.53
CA LEU A 262 -0.13 23.95 -7.00
C LEU A 262 0.16 24.40 -5.57
N ILE A 263 0.27 23.43 -4.66
CA ILE A 263 0.89 23.61 -3.35
C ILE A 263 2.15 22.74 -3.31
N TRP A 264 3.31 23.36 -3.17
CA TRP A 264 4.59 22.65 -3.07
C TRP A 264 5.19 22.84 -1.68
N LEU A 265 5.08 21.82 -0.83
CA LEU A 265 5.44 21.91 0.59
C LEU A 265 6.94 21.84 0.87
N ASP A 266 7.71 21.21 -0.03
CA ASP A 266 9.14 20.96 0.16
C ASP A 266 9.97 21.72 -0.89
N CYS A 267 9.56 22.97 -1.23
CA CYS A 267 10.25 23.77 -2.23
C CYS A 267 11.58 24.33 -1.68
N ALA A 268 12.54 23.43 -1.40
CA ALA A 268 13.85 23.73 -0.85
C ALA A 268 14.92 22.80 -1.43
N GLY A 269 16.20 23.10 -1.13
CA GLY A 269 17.33 22.33 -1.64
C GLY A 269 17.62 22.59 -3.11
N ASN A 270 18.61 21.91 -3.64
CA ASN A 270 19.10 22.15 -5.01
C ASN A 270 18.09 21.74 -6.11
N GLY A 271 17.02 21.01 -5.76
CA GLY A 271 16.02 20.55 -6.75
C GLY A 271 16.60 19.67 -7.87
N LEU A 272 17.89 19.41 -7.86
CA LEU A 272 18.63 18.73 -8.88
C LEU A 272 18.87 17.28 -8.48
N THR A 273 18.64 16.38 -9.40
CA THR A 273 18.95 14.97 -9.21
C THR A 273 20.47 14.78 -9.04
N HIS A 274 20.85 13.87 -8.14
CA HIS A 274 22.24 13.42 -8.07
C HIS A 274 22.67 12.81 -9.40
N ASP A 275 23.94 13.01 -9.75
CA ASP A 275 24.53 12.37 -10.91
C ASP A 275 24.54 10.84 -10.72
N PRO A 276 23.76 10.08 -11.48
CA PRO A 276 23.75 8.62 -11.34
C PRO A 276 25.02 7.96 -11.89
N TYR A 277 25.82 8.69 -12.71
CA TYR A 277 26.99 8.18 -13.42
C TYR A 277 28.30 8.61 -12.80
N VAL A 278 28.36 8.91 -11.50
CA VAL A 278 29.58 9.33 -10.78
C VAL A 278 30.73 8.34 -10.92
N PHE A 279 30.45 7.09 -11.23
CA PHE A 279 31.45 6.04 -11.45
C PHE A 279 32.11 6.07 -12.83
N LEU A 280 31.64 6.90 -13.76
CA LEU A 280 32.22 7.05 -15.10
C LEU A 280 33.14 8.25 -15.19
N SER A 281 34.24 8.08 -15.92
CA SER A 281 35.11 9.21 -16.33
C SER A 281 34.40 10.09 -17.37
N SER A 282 34.90 11.32 -17.57
CA SER A 282 34.37 12.22 -18.59
C SER A 282 34.45 11.63 -20.00
N GLU A 283 35.55 10.92 -20.32
CA GLU A 283 35.77 10.26 -21.62
C GLU A 283 34.76 9.11 -21.84
N GLU A 284 34.52 8.32 -20.78
CA GLU A 284 33.53 7.24 -20.83
C GLU A 284 32.10 7.77 -21.04
N ARG A 285 31.76 8.89 -20.39
CA ARG A 285 30.44 9.54 -20.57
C ARG A 285 30.26 10.04 -22.00
N VAL A 286 31.26 10.74 -22.55
CA VAL A 286 31.18 11.22 -23.93
C VAL A 286 31.03 10.05 -24.92
N THR A 287 31.80 8.97 -24.72
CA THR A 287 31.75 7.80 -25.62
C THR A 287 30.39 7.07 -25.55
N LEU A 288 29.72 7.09 -24.37
CA LEU A 288 28.42 6.51 -24.17
C LEU A 288 27.25 7.48 -24.45
N ASP A 289 27.55 8.68 -24.95
CA ASP A 289 26.56 9.73 -25.25
C ASP A 289 25.69 10.08 -24.02
N ILE A 290 26.32 10.07 -22.83
CA ILE A 290 25.66 10.43 -21.59
C ILE A 290 25.71 11.94 -21.43
N ILE A 291 24.54 12.57 -21.34
CA ILE A 291 24.40 14.00 -21.10
C ILE A 291 25.11 14.41 -19.80
N ASP A 292 25.89 15.48 -19.84
CA ASP A 292 26.57 16.03 -18.66
C ASP A 292 25.54 16.63 -17.66
N MET A 293 25.98 16.77 -16.41
CA MET A 293 25.12 17.22 -15.33
C MET A 293 24.66 18.67 -15.46
N GLU A 294 25.46 19.53 -16.01
CA GLU A 294 25.11 20.94 -16.20
C GLU A 294 24.00 21.08 -17.25
N THR A 295 24.16 20.42 -18.39
CA THR A 295 23.17 20.38 -19.45
C THR A 295 21.88 19.70 -18.96
N ARG A 296 21.99 18.59 -18.20
CA ARG A 296 20.85 17.88 -17.63
C ARG A 296 20.07 18.78 -16.67
N SER A 297 20.77 19.47 -15.77
CA SER A 297 20.18 20.39 -14.80
C SER A 297 19.48 21.57 -15.48
N ALA A 298 20.13 22.16 -16.49
CA ALA A 298 19.52 23.24 -17.27
C ALA A 298 18.24 22.79 -17.97
N MET A 299 18.22 21.59 -18.56
CA MET A 299 17.04 21.00 -19.17
C MET A 299 15.92 20.74 -18.16
N GLN A 300 16.26 20.24 -16.99
CA GLN A 300 15.27 20.00 -15.92
C GLN A 300 14.66 21.32 -15.43
N MET A 301 15.46 22.38 -15.32
CA MET A 301 14.93 23.71 -14.97
C MET A 301 14.00 24.28 -16.03
N LYS A 302 14.33 24.16 -17.31
CA LYS A 302 13.43 24.58 -18.40
C LYS A 302 12.13 23.77 -18.37
N TRP A 303 12.21 22.48 -18.18
CA TRP A 303 11.02 21.63 -18.02
C TRP A 303 10.17 22.04 -16.81
N LEU A 304 10.83 22.38 -15.72
CA LEU A 304 10.16 22.86 -14.51
C LEU A 304 9.46 24.22 -14.77
N TYR A 305 10.12 25.16 -15.45
CA TYR A 305 9.49 26.43 -15.86
C TYR A 305 8.27 26.16 -16.76
N THR A 306 8.42 25.32 -17.79
CA THR A 306 7.32 24.96 -18.68
C THR A 306 6.15 24.33 -17.93
N THR A 307 6.44 23.54 -16.90
CA THR A 307 5.40 22.91 -16.06
C THR A 307 4.68 23.94 -15.21
N LEU A 308 5.42 24.82 -14.55
CA LEU A 308 4.87 25.87 -13.70
C LEU A 308 4.09 26.90 -14.52
N ASN A 309 4.60 27.34 -15.66
CA ASN A 309 3.96 28.32 -16.54
C ASN A 309 2.58 27.88 -17.05
N ARG A 310 2.23 26.59 -16.91
CA ARG A 310 0.89 26.05 -17.24
C ARG A 310 -0.09 26.06 -16.09
N ILE A 311 0.39 26.29 -14.84
CA ILE A 311 -0.43 26.24 -13.61
C ILE A 311 -0.70 27.69 -13.18
N THR A 312 -1.98 28.04 -12.99
CA THR A 312 -2.38 29.42 -12.74
C THR A 312 -1.96 29.92 -11.35
N ASN A 313 -2.08 29.10 -10.32
CA ASN A 313 -1.85 29.50 -8.95
C ASN A 313 -0.76 28.65 -8.29
N TRP A 314 0.23 29.27 -7.67
CA TRP A 314 1.31 28.56 -6.96
C TRP A 314 1.39 28.98 -5.51
N ILE A 315 1.47 28.01 -4.61
CA ILE A 315 1.85 28.20 -3.21
C ILE A 315 3.12 27.40 -2.98
N LEU A 316 4.25 28.08 -2.86
CA LEU A 316 5.56 27.48 -2.67
C LEU A 316 5.98 27.63 -1.22
N VAL A 317 6.09 26.52 -0.49
CA VAL A 317 6.55 26.54 0.90
C VAL A 317 8.02 26.10 0.92
N SER A 318 8.89 27.04 1.39
CA SER A 318 10.34 26.85 1.38
C SER A 318 10.87 26.69 2.82
N PRO A 319 11.04 25.46 3.32
CA PRO A 319 11.66 25.23 4.62
C PRO A 319 13.17 25.48 4.56
N LYS A 320 13.73 26.04 5.64
CA LYS A 320 15.18 26.32 5.76
C LYS A 320 15.96 25.10 6.25
N TYR A 321 15.35 24.30 7.10
CA TYR A 321 15.99 23.17 7.76
C TYR A 321 15.15 21.92 7.69
N HIS A 322 15.82 20.76 7.72
CA HIS A 322 15.24 19.45 7.95
C HIS A 322 16.03 18.77 9.07
N LEU A 323 15.39 18.54 10.22
CA LEU A 323 16.03 17.97 11.41
C LEU A 323 17.31 18.71 11.83
N GLY A 324 17.33 20.04 11.68
CA GLY A 324 18.47 20.89 12.00
C GLY A 324 19.52 21.02 10.90
N GLU A 325 19.42 20.26 9.81
CA GLU A 325 20.30 20.39 8.64
C GLU A 325 19.74 21.42 7.66
N SER A 326 20.61 22.32 7.13
CA SER A 326 20.21 23.32 6.15
C SER A 326 19.89 22.70 4.80
N LEU A 327 18.70 22.97 4.27
CA LEU A 327 18.25 22.45 2.97
C LEU A 327 18.76 23.29 1.78
N GLY A 328 19.19 24.52 2.01
CA GLY A 328 19.45 25.46 0.93
C GLY A 328 18.17 25.99 0.28
N GLU A 329 18.34 26.97 -0.59
CA GLU A 329 17.22 27.60 -1.30
C GLU A 329 17.01 26.92 -2.66
N HIS A 330 15.75 26.62 -3.01
CA HIS A 330 15.43 26.04 -4.31
C HIS A 330 15.70 27.04 -5.46
N PRO A 331 16.24 26.64 -6.61
CA PRO A 331 16.54 27.54 -7.74
C PRO A 331 15.35 28.38 -8.22
N ILE A 332 14.11 27.88 -8.11
CA ILE A 332 12.91 28.64 -8.42
C ILE A 332 12.74 29.84 -7.50
N ILE A 333 12.96 29.67 -6.20
CA ILE A 333 12.87 30.77 -5.24
C ILE A 333 13.93 31.83 -5.57
N THR A 334 15.15 31.40 -5.94
CA THR A 334 16.19 32.31 -6.42
C THR A 334 15.78 33.07 -7.68
N SER A 335 15.14 32.37 -8.65
CA SER A 335 14.61 33.01 -9.86
C SER A 335 13.52 34.04 -9.57
N LEU A 336 12.60 33.71 -8.63
CA LEU A 336 11.55 34.64 -8.20
C LEU A 336 12.13 35.88 -7.50
N LYS A 337 13.19 35.73 -6.72
CA LYS A 337 13.90 36.85 -6.08
C LYS A 337 14.57 37.80 -7.07
N GLN A 338 14.98 37.31 -8.22
CA GLN A 338 15.56 38.13 -9.29
C GLN A 338 14.50 39.00 -9.96
N ASN A 339 13.24 38.58 -9.97
CA ASN A 339 12.09 39.35 -10.44
C ASN A 339 11.54 40.22 -9.29
N LYS A 340 12.14 41.37 -9.06
CA LYS A 340 11.86 42.25 -7.89
C LYS A 340 10.40 42.57 -7.71
N THR A 341 9.67 42.86 -8.78
CA THR A 341 8.27 43.31 -8.71
C THR A 341 7.38 42.23 -8.10
N PHE A 342 7.61 40.99 -8.52
CA PHE A 342 6.82 39.85 -8.09
C PHE A 342 7.18 39.39 -6.66
N TYR A 343 8.46 39.34 -6.37
CA TYR A 343 8.96 38.88 -5.07
C TYR A 343 8.62 39.86 -3.94
N ASP A 344 8.72 41.20 -4.17
CA ASP A 344 8.43 42.21 -3.17
C ASP A 344 6.96 42.23 -2.81
N ASP A 345 6.05 41.99 -3.74
CA ASP A 345 4.60 41.94 -3.46
C ASP A 345 4.19 40.64 -2.73
N ALA A 346 4.83 39.52 -3.02
CA ALA A 346 4.46 38.21 -2.48
C ALA A 346 5.19 37.80 -1.19
N CYS A 347 6.42 38.26 -0.97
CA CYS A 347 7.36 37.73 0.02
C CYS A 347 8.07 38.72 0.90
N ALA A 348 7.82 40.05 0.75
CA ALA A 348 8.59 41.10 1.43
C ALA A 348 8.55 41.02 2.97
N GLU A 349 7.62 40.32 3.55
CA GLU A 349 7.51 40.13 5.01
C GLU A 349 7.03 38.74 5.38
N GLY A 350 7.72 37.66 5.18
CA GLY A 350 7.52 36.30 5.69
C GLY A 350 6.32 35.94 6.60
N GLN A 351 5.27 36.74 6.65
CA GLN A 351 4.15 36.59 7.56
C GLN A 351 2.79 37.06 7.03
N LYS A 352 2.67 37.59 5.83
CA LYS A 352 1.35 37.99 5.30
C LYS A 352 0.78 36.95 4.35
N ILE A 353 0.52 35.77 4.89
CA ILE A 353 -0.59 35.00 4.37
C ILE A 353 -1.84 35.63 4.94
N ILE A 354 -2.61 36.40 4.17
CA ILE A 354 -4.00 36.65 4.48
C ILE A 354 -4.75 35.36 4.21
N LEU A 355 -4.52 34.41 5.07
CA LEU A 355 -5.43 33.26 5.16
C LEU A 355 -6.76 33.85 5.64
N PRO A 356 -7.91 33.41 5.06
CA PRO A 356 -9.18 33.75 5.67
C PRO A 356 -9.05 33.44 7.14
N THR A 357 -9.31 34.43 7.98
CA THR A 357 -9.25 34.33 9.44
C THR A 357 -10.28 33.29 9.90
N THR A 358 -9.97 32.05 9.75
CA THR A 358 -10.51 31.04 10.64
C THR A 358 -9.81 31.31 11.96
N THR A 359 -10.59 31.69 12.96
CA THR A 359 -10.13 31.76 14.35
C THR A 359 -9.23 30.56 14.58
N PRO A 360 -7.95 30.74 14.99
CA PRO A 360 -7.11 29.59 15.32
C PRO A 360 -7.90 28.81 16.36
N ILE A 361 -8.32 27.62 16.01
CA ILE A 361 -8.70 26.64 17.03
C ILE A 361 -7.37 26.41 17.73
N GLU A 362 -7.19 27.05 18.90
CA GLU A 362 -6.13 26.62 19.81
C GLU A 362 -6.40 25.14 20.08
N ILE A 363 -5.72 24.28 19.35
CA ILE A 363 -5.62 22.87 19.70
C ILE A 363 -4.79 22.91 20.99
N LYS A 364 -5.50 23.00 22.12
CA LYS A 364 -4.86 22.70 23.40
C LYS A 364 -4.27 21.33 23.21
N LYS A 365 -2.93 21.24 23.19
CA LYS A 365 -2.24 19.97 23.35
C LYS A 365 -2.83 19.37 24.62
N LEU A 366 -3.67 18.37 24.46
CA LEU A 366 -4.10 17.56 25.57
C LEU A 366 -2.84 16.81 26.00
N ASP A 367 -2.21 17.28 27.08
CA ASP A 367 -0.92 16.75 27.55
C ASP A 367 -1.00 15.27 27.89
N SER A 368 -2.16 14.79 28.25
CA SER A 368 -2.55 13.36 28.33
C SER A 368 -4.00 13.27 28.80
N ILE A 369 -4.78 12.35 28.27
CA ILE A 369 -6.07 12.01 28.86
C ILE A 369 -5.84 10.89 29.86
N GLY A 370 -6.17 11.17 31.12
CA GLY A 370 -6.37 10.14 32.14
C GLY A 370 -7.78 9.55 32.01
N GLU A 371 -8.27 8.97 33.09
CA GLU A 371 -9.66 8.50 33.17
C GLU A 371 -10.64 9.62 32.78
N ILE A 372 -11.56 9.28 31.88
CA ILE A 372 -12.70 10.11 31.53
C ILE A 372 -13.82 9.77 32.52
N LYS A 373 -14.42 10.80 33.12
CA LYS A 373 -15.56 10.60 34.02
C LYS A 373 -16.83 11.16 33.37
N ILE A 374 -17.79 10.30 33.17
CA ILE A 374 -19.12 10.64 32.62
C ILE A 374 -20.16 10.33 33.71
N ASN A 375 -21.29 11.08 33.69
CA ASN A 375 -22.39 10.77 34.61
C ASN A 375 -22.88 9.32 34.36
N PRO A 376 -22.83 8.44 35.38
CA PRO A 376 -23.25 7.04 35.25
C PRO A 376 -24.67 6.84 34.71
N ASP A 377 -25.61 7.74 35.09
CA ASP A 377 -27.01 7.63 34.64
C ASP A 377 -27.11 7.83 33.12
N VAL A 378 -26.36 8.81 32.56
CA VAL A 378 -26.29 9.06 31.12
C VAL A 378 -25.67 7.85 30.41
N LEU A 379 -24.64 7.30 30.99
CA LEU A 379 -23.95 6.15 30.43
C LEU A 379 -24.84 4.92 30.41
N SER A 380 -25.57 4.64 31.49
CA SER A 380 -26.46 3.48 31.62
C SER A 380 -27.67 3.53 30.67
N GLU A 381 -28.18 4.71 30.33
CA GLU A 381 -29.26 4.89 29.37
C GLU A 381 -28.87 4.56 27.93
N ILE A 382 -27.61 4.73 27.61
CA ILE A 382 -27.09 4.66 26.23
C ILE A 382 -26.34 3.35 25.99
N LEU A 383 -25.71 2.78 27.02
CA LEU A 383 -24.95 1.54 26.93
C LEU A 383 -25.88 0.34 26.73
N LYS A 384 -25.84 -0.23 25.54
CA LYS A 384 -26.36 -1.57 25.27
C LYS A 384 -25.15 -2.49 25.13
N PRO A 385 -24.79 -3.24 26.19
CA PRO A 385 -23.65 -4.14 26.13
C PRO A 385 -23.80 -5.11 24.96
N SER A 386 -22.77 -5.21 24.13
CA SER A 386 -22.66 -6.22 23.09
C SER A 386 -21.66 -7.25 23.56
N ASP A 387 -22.05 -8.50 23.59
CA ASP A 387 -21.24 -9.63 24.02
C ASP A 387 -20.71 -10.44 22.80
N SER A 388 -20.43 -9.77 21.67
CA SER A 388 -19.65 -10.41 20.61
C SER A 388 -18.17 -10.47 20.98
N TYR A 389 -17.44 -11.46 20.47
CA TYR A 389 -16.01 -11.58 20.74
C TYR A 389 -15.22 -10.30 20.44
N SER A 390 -15.52 -9.67 19.29
CA SER A 390 -14.86 -8.42 18.88
C SER A 390 -15.20 -7.25 19.80
N ALA A 391 -16.47 -7.12 20.23
CA ALA A 391 -16.90 -6.07 21.14
C ALA A 391 -16.24 -6.21 22.52
N ILE A 392 -16.19 -7.44 23.06
CA ILE A 392 -15.49 -7.71 24.32
C ILE A 392 -13.99 -7.41 24.21
N GLY A 393 -13.36 -7.80 23.10
CA GLY A 393 -11.98 -7.45 22.83
C GLY A 393 -11.73 -5.94 22.83
N THR A 394 -12.64 -5.15 22.26
CA THR A 394 -12.57 -3.69 22.29
C THR A 394 -12.78 -3.15 23.71
N LEU A 395 -13.76 -3.66 24.44
CA LEU A 395 -14.03 -3.27 25.83
C LEU A 395 -12.81 -3.49 26.75
N VAL A 396 -12.16 -4.64 26.63
CA VAL A 396 -11.02 -5.02 27.48
C VAL A 396 -9.79 -4.17 27.17
N ASN A 397 -9.55 -3.82 25.90
CA ASN A 397 -8.31 -3.16 25.47
C ASN A 397 -8.46 -1.64 25.25
N ALA A 398 -9.61 -1.17 24.83
CA ALA A 398 -9.90 0.24 24.53
C ALA A 398 -11.34 0.59 24.92
N PRO A 399 -11.63 0.72 26.23
CA PRO A 399 -13.00 1.01 26.71
C PRO A 399 -13.63 2.24 26.08
N LEU A 400 -12.86 3.27 25.75
CA LEU A 400 -13.38 4.46 25.09
C LEU A 400 -13.85 4.17 23.67
N ASP A 401 -13.10 3.37 22.88
CA ASP A 401 -13.55 2.91 21.56
C ASP A 401 -14.86 2.13 21.68
N TYR A 402 -14.95 1.25 22.67
CA TYR A 402 -16.18 0.47 22.94
C TYR A 402 -17.38 1.38 23.22
N VAL A 403 -17.21 2.40 24.06
CA VAL A 403 -18.24 3.37 24.37
C VAL A 403 -18.64 4.15 23.12
N MET A 404 -17.69 4.62 22.34
CA MET A 404 -17.96 5.37 21.09
C MET A 404 -18.72 4.52 20.07
N GLU A 405 -18.33 3.27 19.87
CA GLU A 405 -18.98 2.34 18.95
C GLU A 405 -20.42 1.97 19.40
N ASN A 406 -20.59 1.65 20.67
CA ASN A 406 -21.88 1.12 21.18
C ASN A 406 -22.86 2.21 21.66
N MET A 407 -22.36 3.38 22.06
CA MET A 407 -23.18 4.49 22.53
C MET A 407 -23.40 5.55 21.47
N GLY A 408 -22.33 5.95 20.81
CA GLY A 408 -22.35 7.03 19.82
C GLY A 408 -22.81 6.58 18.45
N GLY A 409 -22.89 5.28 18.19
CA GLY A 409 -23.04 4.75 16.82
C GLY A 409 -21.89 5.21 15.91
N LEU A 410 -20.77 5.65 16.53
CA LEU A 410 -19.59 6.11 15.82
C LEU A 410 -18.78 4.88 15.43
N SER A 411 -18.97 4.40 14.23
CA SER A 411 -18.02 3.46 13.65
C SER A 411 -16.72 4.20 13.31
N ALA A 412 -15.58 3.54 13.54
CA ALA A 412 -14.33 4.02 12.97
C ALA A 412 -14.53 4.12 11.45
N PRO A 413 -14.13 5.23 10.81
CA PRO A 413 -14.36 5.40 9.38
C PRO A 413 -13.72 4.25 8.62
N GLU A 414 -14.54 3.33 8.13
CA GLU A 414 -14.09 2.17 7.36
C GLU A 414 -13.50 2.58 6.01
N ASN A 415 -13.88 3.75 5.52
CA ASN A 415 -13.51 4.27 4.20
C ASN A 415 -12.07 4.76 4.09
N ASP A 416 -11.29 4.80 5.18
CA ASP A 416 -9.98 5.40 5.21
C ASP A 416 -8.83 4.38 5.29
N LYS A 417 -9.12 3.09 5.26
CA LYS A 417 -8.10 2.04 5.20
C LYS A 417 -8.01 1.52 3.78
N GLU A 418 -6.80 1.38 3.29
CA GLU A 418 -6.58 0.53 2.12
C GLU A 418 -7.29 -0.79 2.36
N PRO A 419 -8.04 -1.29 1.36
CA PRO A 419 -8.74 -2.55 1.51
C PRO A 419 -7.76 -3.64 1.92
N ASN A 420 -7.97 -4.22 3.09
CA ASN A 420 -7.14 -5.35 3.53
C ASN A 420 -7.44 -6.56 2.65
N GLU A 421 -6.54 -6.86 1.73
CA GLU A 421 -6.66 -7.93 0.75
C GLU A 421 -7.00 -9.28 1.41
N ASN A 422 -6.35 -9.61 2.53
CA ASN A 422 -6.61 -10.85 3.25
C ASN A 422 -8.04 -10.89 3.84
N LEU A 423 -8.53 -9.77 4.35
CA LEU A 423 -9.89 -9.67 4.87
C LEU A 423 -10.92 -9.85 3.75
N MET A 424 -10.68 -9.23 2.59
CA MET A 424 -11.58 -9.33 1.45
C MET A 424 -11.61 -10.73 0.87
N LYS A 425 -10.46 -11.35 0.67
CA LYS A 425 -10.34 -12.75 0.24
C LYS A 425 -11.00 -13.68 1.25
N GLY A 426 -10.82 -13.41 2.54
CA GLY A 426 -11.48 -14.16 3.62
C GLY A 426 -12.99 -14.14 3.51
N LYS A 427 -13.60 -12.96 3.40
CA LYS A 427 -15.08 -12.83 3.27
C LYS A 427 -15.62 -13.62 2.08
N ILE A 428 -14.97 -13.52 0.92
CA ILE A 428 -15.40 -14.29 -0.27
C ILE A 428 -15.20 -15.81 -0.07
N ALA A 429 -14.07 -16.24 0.50
CA ALA A 429 -13.82 -17.66 0.77
C ALA A 429 -14.84 -18.24 1.75
N HIS A 430 -15.22 -17.52 2.82
CA HIS A 430 -16.29 -17.92 3.74
C HIS A 430 -17.61 -18.06 3.00
N LYS A 431 -17.94 -17.09 2.12
CA LYS A 431 -19.17 -17.16 1.33
C LYS A 431 -19.21 -18.34 0.38
N VAL A 432 -18.09 -18.70 -0.22
CA VAL A 432 -18.02 -19.93 -1.06
C VAL A 432 -18.27 -21.17 -0.20
N VAL A 433 -17.66 -21.27 0.98
CA VAL A 433 -17.90 -22.41 1.90
C VAL A 433 -19.35 -22.44 2.35
N GLU A 434 -19.95 -21.31 2.69
CA GLU A 434 -21.37 -21.21 3.05
C GLU A 434 -22.28 -21.72 1.93
N LEU A 435 -22.09 -21.24 0.69
CA LEU A 435 -22.87 -21.67 -0.48
C LEU A 435 -22.66 -23.14 -0.82
N LEU A 436 -21.50 -23.69 -0.48
CA LEU A 436 -21.15 -25.09 -0.72
C LEU A 436 -21.82 -26.02 0.30
N VAL A 437 -21.86 -25.62 1.58
CA VAL A 437 -22.34 -26.42 2.72
C VAL A 437 -23.84 -26.29 2.92
N ASN A 438 -24.35 -25.06 2.93
CA ASN A 438 -25.76 -24.80 3.22
C ASN A 438 -26.64 -25.00 1.98
N LYS A 439 -27.70 -25.79 2.12
CA LYS A 439 -28.71 -25.99 1.07
C LYS A 439 -29.78 -24.90 1.11
N ASN A 440 -30.19 -24.56 2.31
CA ASN A 440 -31.11 -23.46 2.64
C ASN A 440 -30.90 -23.05 4.10
N ASP A 441 -31.79 -22.25 4.68
CA ASP A 441 -31.65 -21.75 6.05
C ASP A 441 -31.70 -22.86 7.13
N THR A 442 -32.18 -24.05 6.82
CA THR A 442 -32.33 -25.14 7.79
C THR A 442 -31.62 -26.43 7.42
N GLU A 443 -31.34 -26.65 6.14
CA GLU A 443 -30.76 -27.89 5.62
C GLU A 443 -29.35 -27.68 5.12
N VAL A 444 -28.53 -28.73 5.21
CA VAL A 444 -27.18 -28.79 4.68
C VAL A 444 -27.01 -29.98 3.73
N TYR A 445 -26.05 -29.85 2.82
CA TYR A 445 -25.67 -30.97 1.98
C TYR A 445 -24.84 -32.00 2.77
N THR A 446 -24.97 -33.27 2.44
CA THR A 446 -24.07 -34.31 2.96
C THR A 446 -22.64 -34.08 2.44
N LEU A 447 -21.63 -34.65 3.10
CA LEU A 447 -20.24 -34.48 2.70
C LEU A 447 -19.98 -34.96 1.25
N ASP A 448 -20.62 -36.06 0.84
CA ASP A 448 -20.49 -36.60 -0.52
C ASP A 448 -21.14 -35.66 -1.56
N GLU A 449 -22.31 -35.08 -1.22
CA GLU A 449 -22.93 -34.05 -2.06
C GLU A 449 -22.08 -32.79 -2.13
N ILE A 450 -21.50 -32.35 -1.02
CA ILE A 450 -20.58 -31.19 -0.97
C ILE A 450 -19.37 -31.44 -1.87
N GLN A 451 -18.73 -32.61 -1.80
CA GLN A 451 -17.61 -32.96 -2.65
C GLN A 451 -18.01 -32.98 -4.13
N SER A 452 -19.13 -33.59 -4.46
CA SER A 452 -19.63 -33.63 -5.85
C SER A 452 -19.97 -32.23 -6.39
N ARG A 453 -20.57 -31.37 -5.57
CA ARG A 453 -20.86 -29.98 -5.92
C ARG A 453 -19.59 -29.18 -6.10
N PHE A 454 -18.61 -29.35 -5.21
CA PHE A 454 -17.32 -28.68 -5.34
C PHE A 454 -16.65 -29.01 -6.65
N GLU A 455 -16.59 -30.28 -7.01
CA GLU A 455 -15.97 -30.73 -8.29
C GLU A 455 -16.67 -30.16 -9.53
N LYS A 456 -17.99 -30.04 -9.51
CA LYS A 456 -18.80 -29.66 -10.67
C LYS A 456 -19.16 -28.20 -10.75
N GLU A 457 -19.33 -27.54 -9.61
CA GLU A 457 -19.99 -26.24 -9.50
C GLU A 457 -19.11 -25.18 -8.87
N TYR A 458 -17.83 -25.48 -8.51
CA TYR A 458 -16.96 -24.52 -7.81
C TYR A 458 -16.93 -23.14 -8.50
N ASP A 459 -16.72 -23.11 -9.79
CA ASP A 459 -16.63 -21.87 -10.55
C ASP A 459 -17.93 -21.06 -10.46
N VAL A 460 -19.08 -21.72 -10.54
CA VAL A 460 -20.40 -21.09 -10.40
C VAL A 460 -20.62 -20.57 -8.98
N LEU A 461 -20.20 -21.33 -7.97
CA LEU A 461 -20.31 -20.93 -6.57
C LEU A 461 -19.40 -19.73 -6.26
N PHE A 462 -18.19 -19.72 -6.82
CA PHE A 462 -17.27 -18.61 -6.68
C PHE A 462 -17.83 -17.33 -7.33
N GLU A 463 -18.31 -17.41 -8.57
CA GLU A 463 -18.96 -16.28 -9.25
C GLU A 463 -20.17 -15.76 -8.45
N LYS A 464 -20.96 -16.67 -7.87
CA LYS A 464 -22.09 -16.32 -7.03
C LYS A 464 -21.67 -15.64 -5.71
N ALA A 465 -20.56 -16.05 -5.11
CA ALA A 465 -19.97 -15.36 -3.95
C ALA A 465 -19.44 -13.97 -4.32
N MET A 466 -19.03 -13.78 -5.58
CA MET A 466 -18.56 -12.51 -6.12
C MET A 466 -19.68 -11.60 -6.66
N GLU A 467 -20.96 -12.03 -6.61
CA GLU A 467 -22.07 -11.17 -6.99
C GLU A 467 -22.18 -9.95 -6.07
N VAL A 468 -22.17 -8.76 -6.65
CA VAL A 468 -22.37 -7.50 -5.91
C VAL A 468 -23.83 -7.36 -5.55
N LYS A 469 -24.19 -7.73 -4.33
CA LYS A 469 -25.53 -7.52 -3.79
C LYS A 469 -25.50 -6.33 -2.83
N PRO A 470 -26.32 -5.30 -3.06
CA PRO A 470 -26.45 -4.22 -2.09
C PRO A 470 -26.78 -4.81 -0.71
N ASP A 471 -26.21 -4.24 0.34
CA ASP A 471 -26.41 -4.64 1.75
C ASP A 471 -25.84 -6.04 2.14
N SER A 472 -25.07 -6.71 1.28
CA SER A 472 -24.35 -7.92 1.70
C SER A 472 -23.00 -7.56 2.34
N ALA A 473 -22.56 -8.37 3.31
CA ALA A 473 -21.26 -8.21 3.96
C ALA A 473 -20.07 -8.36 2.97
N GLU A 474 -20.29 -9.05 1.85
CA GLU A 474 -19.29 -9.30 0.81
C GLU A 474 -19.27 -8.21 -0.27
N CYS A 475 -20.26 -7.30 -0.29
CA CYS A 475 -20.45 -6.33 -1.37
C CYS A 475 -19.19 -5.50 -1.68
N GLU A 476 -18.55 -4.95 -0.66
CA GLU A 476 -17.34 -4.15 -0.84
C GLU A 476 -16.15 -4.98 -1.30
N SER A 477 -16.01 -6.19 -0.75
CA SER A 477 -14.97 -7.14 -1.16
C SER A 477 -15.13 -7.54 -2.61
N ALA A 478 -16.35 -7.84 -3.04
CA ALA A 478 -16.66 -8.19 -4.42
C ALA A 478 -16.42 -7.01 -5.38
N LYS A 479 -16.81 -5.79 -5.00
CA LYS A 479 -16.53 -4.57 -5.78
C LYS A 479 -15.03 -4.38 -6.00
N PHE A 480 -14.24 -4.44 -4.93
CA PHE A 480 -12.79 -4.26 -4.98
C PHE A 480 -12.12 -5.35 -5.85
N LEU A 481 -12.41 -6.62 -5.58
CA LEU A 481 -11.79 -7.74 -6.31
C LEU A 481 -12.19 -7.77 -7.80
N ASN A 482 -13.35 -7.23 -8.16
CA ASN A 482 -13.81 -7.13 -9.55
C ASN A 482 -13.26 -5.91 -10.32
N LEU A 483 -12.46 -5.04 -9.68
CA LEU A 483 -11.83 -3.94 -10.39
C LEU A 483 -10.92 -4.47 -11.52
N PRO A 484 -10.89 -3.81 -12.69
CA PRO A 484 -10.10 -4.25 -13.84
C PRO A 484 -8.62 -4.47 -13.53
N GLU A 485 -8.04 -3.63 -12.68
CA GLU A 485 -6.66 -3.73 -12.20
C GLU A 485 -6.40 -4.96 -11.34
N ASN A 486 -7.41 -5.48 -10.65
CA ASN A 486 -7.32 -6.64 -9.76
C ASN A 486 -7.59 -7.97 -10.46
N LYS A 487 -7.82 -7.98 -11.77
CA LYS A 487 -8.20 -9.17 -12.53
C LYS A 487 -7.21 -10.34 -12.36
N ASN A 488 -5.92 -10.06 -12.37
CA ASN A 488 -4.90 -11.10 -12.19
C ASN A 488 -4.87 -11.62 -10.74
N MET A 489 -4.99 -10.72 -9.78
CA MET A 489 -5.10 -11.08 -8.36
C MET A 489 -6.33 -11.93 -8.11
N LEU A 490 -7.47 -11.57 -8.70
CA LEU A 490 -8.71 -12.36 -8.59
C LEU A 490 -8.57 -13.75 -9.18
N ALA A 491 -7.91 -13.88 -10.34
CA ALA A 491 -7.67 -15.19 -10.97
C ALA A 491 -6.79 -16.11 -10.09
N VAL A 492 -5.70 -15.57 -9.53
CA VAL A 492 -4.84 -16.31 -8.60
C VAL A 492 -5.62 -16.66 -7.33
N PHE A 493 -6.34 -15.70 -6.75
CA PHE A 493 -7.16 -15.95 -5.56
C PHE A 493 -8.20 -17.05 -5.78
N LYS A 494 -8.85 -17.09 -6.94
CA LYS A 494 -9.84 -18.12 -7.29
C LYS A 494 -9.24 -19.51 -7.24
N GLU A 495 -8.04 -19.69 -7.79
CA GLU A 495 -7.33 -20.98 -7.78
C GLU A 495 -6.82 -21.35 -6.37
N ASP A 496 -6.23 -20.40 -5.64
CA ASP A 496 -5.79 -20.60 -4.26
C ASP A 496 -6.94 -21.00 -3.35
N ALA A 497 -8.09 -20.33 -3.48
CA ALA A 497 -9.31 -20.64 -2.73
C ALA A 497 -9.83 -22.04 -3.08
N LYS A 498 -9.79 -22.42 -4.37
CA LYS A 498 -10.18 -23.75 -4.82
C LYS A 498 -9.34 -24.84 -4.17
N GLU A 499 -8.01 -24.70 -4.25
CA GLU A 499 -7.11 -25.68 -3.65
C GLU A 499 -7.30 -25.76 -2.14
N SER A 500 -7.42 -24.62 -1.49
CA SER A 500 -7.57 -24.55 -0.04
C SER A 500 -8.91 -25.15 0.44
N ILE A 501 -10.02 -24.88 -0.25
CA ILE A 501 -11.33 -25.48 0.07
C ILE A 501 -11.30 -26.97 -0.17
N GLN A 502 -10.65 -27.45 -1.24
CA GLN A 502 -10.47 -28.89 -1.46
C GLN A 502 -9.74 -29.55 -0.29
N LYS A 503 -8.66 -28.94 0.20
CA LYS A 503 -7.92 -29.43 1.37
C LYS A 503 -8.76 -29.39 2.66
N LEU A 504 -9.61 -28.39 2.83
CA LEU A 504 -10.57 -28.35 3.95
C LEU A 504 -11.51 -29.56 3.90
N LEU A 505 -12.10 -29.85 2.75
CA LEU A 505 -12.99 -31.00 2.56
C LEU A 505 -12.26 -32.34 2.80
N ASP A 506 -11.02 -32.46 2.32
CA ASP A 506 -10.18 -33.65 2.56
C ASP A 506 -9.93 -33.84 4.07
N LYS A 507 -9.68 -32.76 4.82
CA LYS A 507 -9.48 -32.81 6.27
C LYS A 507 -10.78 -33.18 7.02
N ILE A 508 -11.93 -32.64 6.61
CA ILE A 508 -13.25 -33.01 7.15
C ILE A 508 -13.47 -34.52 6.96
N LYS A 509 -13.23 -35.02 5.75
CA LYS A 509 -13.36 -36.43 5.41
C LYS A 509 -12.40 -37.33 6.19
N LYS A 510 -11.11 -36.93 6.24
CA LYS A 510 -10.06 -37.69 6.94
C LYS A 510 -10.36 -37.84 8.43
N ASN A 511 -10.92 -36.80 9.06
CA ASN A 511 -11.31 -36.82 10.46
C ASN A 511 -12.70 -37.45 10.69
N GLY A 512 -13.39 -37.89 9.64
CA GLY A 512 -14.71 -38.51 9.72
C GLY A 512 -15.78 -37.59 10.25
N LEU A 513 -15.68 -36.31 9.92
CA LEU A 513 -16.60 -35.26 10.37
C LEU A 513 -17.76 -35.11 9.38
N LYS A 514 -18.92 -34.76 9.90
CA LYS A 514 -20.14 -34.47 9.14
C LYS A 514 -20.47 -32.98 9.27
N PRO A 515 -20.61 -32.22 8.16
CA PRO A 515 -21.08 -30.84 8.20
C PRO A 515 -22.48 -30.74 8.76
N LEU A 516 -22.68 -29.82 9.70
CA LEU A 516 -23.99 -29.48 10.25
C LEU A 516 -24.47 -28.11 9.81
N ARG A 517 -23.56 -27.11 9.72
CA ARG A 517 -23.89 -25.76 9.27
C ARG A 517 -22.63 -24.96 9.00
N SER A 518 -22.64 -24.11 7.98
CA SER A 518 -21.73 -22.97 7.85
C SER A 518 -22.45 -21.70 8.25
N GLU A 519 -21.75 -20.74 8.83
CA GLU A 519 -22.28 -19.51 9.41
C GLU A 519 -23.40 -19.83 10.43
N TYR A 520 -23.06 -20.67 11.43
CA TYR A 520 -24.02 -21.07 12.45
C TYR A 520 -24.18 -19.95 13.47
N GLU A 521 -25.33 -19.26 13.42
CA GLU A 521 -25.66 -18.17 14.30
C GLU A 521 -25.95 -18.64 15.74
N PHE A 522 -25.48 -17.90 16.74
CA PHE A 522 -25.85 -18.06 18.13
C PHE A 522 -26.20 -16.71 18.77
N SER A 523 -27.20 -16.73 19.65
CA SER A 523 -27.68 -15.58 20.42
C SER A 523 -28.27 -16.00 21.77
N THR A 524 -28.08 -17.26 22.17
CA THR A 524 -28.61 -17.78 23.44
C THR A 524 -27.69 -17.35 24.58
N PRO A 525 -28.24 -16.68 25.65
CA PRO A 525 -27.48 -16.30 26.82
C PRO A 525 -26.81 -17.48 27.51
N PHE A 526 -25.56 -17.27 27.94
CA PHE A 526 -24.81 -18.21 28.78
C PHE A 526 -23.83 -17.43 29.68
N GLU A 527 -23.58 -17.94 30.89
CA GLU A 527 -22.71 -17.27 31.85
C GLU A 527 -21.29 -17.03 31.31
N PRO A 528 -20.73 -15.79 31.44
CA PRO A 528 -21.34 -14.60 32.04
C PRO A 528 -21.94 -13.62 31.00
N PHE A 529 -22.40 -14.09 29.87
CA PHE A 529 -22.85 -13.25 28.75
C PHE A 529 -24.40 -13.23 28.67
N ASP A 530 -24.98 -12.03 28.80
CA ASP A 530 -26.41 -11.81 28.70
C ASP A 530 -26.89 -11.67 27.25
N ASN A 531 -26.08 -11.07 26.39
CA ASN A 531 -26.39 -10.79 24.99
C ASN A 531 -25.33 -11.31 24.05
N PRO A 532 -24.94 -12.60 24.14
CA PRO A 532 -23.95 -13.16 23.24
C PRO A 532 -24.52 -13.26 21.83
N HIS A 533 -23.72 -12.85 20.84
CA HIS A 533 -24.09 -13.05 19.44
C HIS A 533 -22.84 -13.27 18.59
N GLY A 534 -23.02 -14.07 17.57
CA GLY A 534 -21.94 -14.37 16.63
C GLY A 534 -22.29 -15.50 15.70
N PHE A 535 -21.37 -15.79 14.81
CA PHE A 535 -21.46 -16.86 13.83
C PHE A 535 -20.25 -17.78 13.95
N VAL A 536 -20.52 -19.08 13.93
CA VAL A 536 -19.47 -20.10 13.81
C VAL A 536 -19.30 -20.42 12.35
N ASP A 537 -18.12 -20.20 11.81
CA ASP A 537 -17.88 -20.32 10.37
C ASP A 537 -18.23 -21.71 9.84
N LEU A 538 -17.87 -22.78 10.59
CA LEU A 538 -18.23 -24.14 10.21
C LEU A 538 -18.46 -25.02 11.45
N LEU A 539 -19.69 -25.46 11.64
CA LEU A 539 -20.10 -26.40 12.67
C LEU A 539 -20.19 -27.81 12.07
N LEU A 540 -19.55 -28.78 12.73
CA LEU A 540 -19.39 -30.15 12.30
C LEU A 540 -19.80 -31.11 13.44
N GLU A 541 -20.02 -32.38 13.12
CA GLU A 541 -20.29 -33.46 14.06
C GLU A 541 -19.31 -34.61 13.85
N ASP A 542 -18.75 -35.17 14.92
CA ASP A 542 -17.90 -36.33 14.89
C ASP A 542 -18.71 -37.66 14.84
N LYS A 543 -18.02 -38.78 14.73
CA LYS A 543 -18.64 -40.11 14.68
C LYS A 543 -19.34 -40.50 15.98
N GLN A 544 -19.01 -39.83 17.08
CA GLN A 544 -19.61 -40.03 18.40
C GLN A 544 -20.84 -39.15 18.64
N GLY A 545 -21.15 -38.24 17.71
CA GLY A 545 -22.23 -37.30 17.82
C GLY A 545 -21.89 -36.02 18.58
N ASN A 546 -20.61 -35.82 18.92
CA ASN A 546 -20.13 -34.56 19.51
C ASN A 546 -19.91 -33.51 18.44
N LEU A 547 -19.98 -32.25 18.84
CA LEU A 547 -19.77 -31.13 17.95
C LEU A 547 -18.29 -30.81 17.78
N VAL A 548 -17.95 -30.25 16.62
CA VAL A 548 -16.62 -29.76 16.26
C VAL A 548 -16.79 -28.41 15.61
N ILE A 549 -15.92 -27.45 15.96
CA ILE A 549 -15.97 -26.07 15.47
C ILE A 549 -14.72 -25.77 14.67
N PHE A 550 -14.89 -25.31 13.42
CA PHE A 550 -13.80 -24.71 12.65
C PHE A 550 -14.08 -23.22 12.46
N ASP A 551 -13.08 -22.42 12.78
CA ASP A 551 -13.02 -21.00 12.49
C ASP A 551 -12.06 -20.80 11.31
N LEU A 552 -12.57 -20.25 10.24
CA LEU A 552 -11.87 -20.15 8.94
C LEU A 552 -11.16 -18.81 8.85
N LYS A 553 -9.89 -18.80 8.45
CA LYS A 553 -9.11 -17.57 8.37
C LYS A 553 -8.32 -17.50 7.07
N TRP A 554 -8.38 -16.38 6.39
CA TRP A 554 -7.49 -16.08 5.27
C TRP A 554 -6.27 -15.31 5.78
N SER A 555 -5.24 -16.02 6.22
CA SER A 555 -4.01 -15.45 6.76
C SER A 555 -2.79 -16.25 6.32
N THR A 556 -1.76 -15.54 5.86
CA THR A 556 -0.45 -16.14 5.58
C THR A 556 0.42 -16.24 6.83
N GLN A 557 0.04 -15.55 7.92
CA GLN A 557 0.75 -15.54 9.21
C GLN A 557 0.17 -16.63 10.12
N ASP A 558 0.78 -17.79 10.13
CA ASP A 558 0.38 -18.93 10.98
C ASP A 558 0.89 -18.83 12.43
N LYS A 559 2.01 -18.11 12.63
CA LYS A 559 2.69 -18.02 13.92
C LYS A 559 1.78 -17.53 15.05
N ALA A 560 0.96 -16.50 14.80
CA ALA A 560 0.06 -15.96 15.82
C ALA A 560 -0.99 -16.99 16.26
N TYR A 561 -1.60 -17.72 15.32
CA TYR A 561 -2.61 -18.75 15.60
C TYR A 561 -1.98 -19.96 16.31
N LYS A 562 -0.81 -20.39 15.87
CA LYS A 562 -0.06 -21.48 16.49
C LYS A 562 0.36 -21.13 17.92
N GLU A 563 0.86 -19.93 18.14
CA GLU A 563 1.26 -19.48 19.48
C GLU A 563 0.04 -19.28 20.41
N SER A 564 -1.10 -18.82 19.90
CA SER A 564 -2.31 -18.69 20.73
C SER A 564 -2.80 -20.04 21.24
N ILE A 565 -2.72 -21.08 20.43
CA ILE A 565 -3.08 -22.46 20.79
C ILE A 565 -1.99 -23.09 21.66
N GLU A 566 -0.74 -23.16 21.17
CA GLU A 566 0.31 -23.98 21.77
C GLU A 566 0.96 -23.36 23.01
N LYS A 567 1.05 -22.02 23.07
CA LYS A 567 1.88 -21.33 24.07
C LYS A 567 1.12 -20.38 24.97
N LYS A 568 0.09 -19.68 24.47
CA LYS A 568 -0.53 -18.57 25.18
C LYS A 568 -1.86 -18.92 25.84
N GLY A 569 -2.56 -19.96 25.39
CA GLY A 569 -3.91 -20.29 25.83
C GLY A 569 -4.89 -19.14 25.61
N GLU A 570 -4.75 -18.42 24.50
CA GLU A 570 -5.54 -17.22 24.16
C GLU A 570 -6.56 -17.51 23.06
N THR A 571 -7.20 -18.68 23.11
CA THR A 571 -8.22 -19.12 22.14
C THR A 571 -9.63 -18.65 22.50
N TYR A 572 -9.75 -17.41 22.99
CA TYR A 572 -10.99 -16.85 23.54
C TYR A 572 -12.17 -16.94 22.58
N GLN A 573 -11.96 -16.68 21.27
CA GLN A 573 -13.00 -16.76 20.24
C GLN A 573 -13.58 -18.18 20.15
N LEU A 574 -12.72 -19.15 19.96
CA LEU A 574 -13.12 -20.55 19.83
C LEU A 574 -13.75 -21.09 21.13
N TYR A 575 -13.21 -20.65 22.27
CA TYR A 575 -13.72 -21.03 23.57
C TYR A 575 -15.13 -20.44 23.82
N MET A 576 -15.34 -19.19 23.46
CA MET A 576 -16.66 -18.55 23.49
C MET A 576 -17.68 -19.28 22.60
N TYR A 577 -17.26 -19.60 21.36
CA TYR A 577 -18.08 -20.36 20.42
C TYR A 577 -18.47 -21.74 20.97
N LYS A 578 -17.52 -22.43 21.62
CA LYS A 578 -17.80 -23.69 22.30
C LYS A 578 -18.97 -23.55 23.28
N HIS A 579 -18.86 -22.62 24.22
CA HIS A 579 -19.88 -22.43 25.24
C HIS A 579 -21.24 -22.05 24.66
N ALA A 580 -21.25 -21.13 23.69
CA ALA A 580 -22.48 -20.70 23.02
C ALA A 580 -23.16 -21.87 22.28
N VAL A 581 -22.41 -22.67 21.56
CA VAL A 581 -22.90 -23.80 20.80
C VAL A 581 -23.38 -24.91 21.73
N GLU A 582 -22.65 -25.26 22.77
CA GLU A 582 -23.06 -26.25 23.79
C GLU A 582 -24.36 -25.82 24.47
N LYS A 583 -24.48 -24.56 24.86
CA LYS A 583 -25.71 -24.02 25.48
C LYS A 583 -26.92 -24.08 24.56
N LYS A 584 -26.73 -23.70 23.28
CA LYS A 584 -27.81 -23.66 22.29
C LYS A 584 -28.25 -25.06 21.87
N THR A 585 -27.31 -26.01 21.74
CA THR A 585 -27.61 -27.35 21.19
C THR A 585 -27.79 -28.43 22.24
N GLY A 586 -27.31 -28.25 23.46
CA GLY A 586 -27.26 -29.28 24.51
C GLY A 586 -26.25 -30.40 24.22
N LYS A 587 -25.41 -30.29 23.17
CA LYS A 587 -24.37 -31.26 22.80
C LYS A 587 -23.01 -30.75 23.19
N THR A 588 -22.10 -31.68 23.49
CA THR A 588 -20.70 -31.37 23.84
C THR A 588 -19.89 -31.05 22.59
N VAL A 589 -19.04 -30.02 22.67
CA VAL A 589 -18.01 -29.72 21.67
C VAL A 589 -16.74 -30.46 22.05
N ALA A 590 -16.36 -31.48 21.25
CA ALA A 590 -15.19 -32.32 21.52
C ALA A 590 -13.87 -31.60 21.28
N TRP A 591 -13.79 -30.81 20.24
CA TRP A 591 -12.62 -30.01 19.89
C TRP A 591 -12.98 -28.88 18.92
N TYR A 592 -12.06 -27.95 18.75
CA TYR A 592 -12.19 -26.82 17.84
C TYR A 592 -10.85 -26.50 17.16
N ALA A 593 -10.87 -25.78 16.04
CA ALA A 593 -9.68 -25.47 15.27
C ALA A 593 -9.79 -24.12 14.52
N TYR A 594 -8.65 -23.50 14.29
CA TYR A 594 -8.48 -22.55 13.20
C TYR A 594 -8.07 -23.28 11.94
N TYR A 595 -8.74 -22.99 10.82
CA TYR A 595 -8.31 -23.42 9.49
C TYR A 595 -7.75 -22.22 8.73
N LEU A 596 -6.48 -22.26 8.37
CA LEU A 596 -5.84 -21.21 7.61
C LEU A 596 -5.84 -21.57 6.10
N PHE A 597 -6.65 -20.87 5.33
CA PHE A 597 -6.81 -21.13 3.89
C PHE A 597 -5.46 -21.11 3.14
N PRO A 598 -4.60 -20.07 3.19
CA PRO A 598 -3.34 -20.06 2.44
C PRO A 598 -2.33 -21.09 2.88
N LYS A 599 -2.46 -21.61 4.10
CA LYS A 599 -1.58 -22.67 4.64
C LYS A 599 -2.16 -24.07 4.46
N MET A 600 -3.46 -24.16 4.23
CA MET A 600 -4.21 -25.42 4.12
C MET A 600 -4.05 -26.32 5.34
N GLU A 601 -3.88 -25.71 6.52
CA GLU A 601 -3.61 -26.40 7.78
C GLU A 601 -4.67 -26.12 8.84
N LEU A 602 -4.90 -27.14 9.70
CA LEU A 602 -5.72 -27.04 10.91
C LEU A 602 -4.81 -26.90 12.12
N TYR A 603 -5.07 -25.89 12.91
CA TYR A 603 -4.46 -25.69 14.22
C TYR A 603 -5.51 -26.02 15.27
N THR A 604 -5.36 -27.16 15.92
CA THR A 604 -6.38 -27.79 16.76
C THR A 604 -6.03 -27.73 18.22
N GLU A 605 -7.05 -27.53 19.06
CA GLU A 605 -6.96 -27.70 20.51
C GLU A 605 -8.12 -28.57 20.99
N PRO A 606 -7.88 -29.53 21.89
CA PRO A 606 -8.97 -30.25 22.59
C PRO A 606 -9.81 -29.21 23.34
N ALA A 607 -11.14 -29.38 23.34
CA ALA A 607 -12.07 -28.44 23.96
C ALA A 607 -11.96 -28.45 25.51
N GLY A 608 -10.83 -28.00 25.99
CA GLY A 608 -10.52 -27.80 27.41
C GLY A 608 -10.82 -26.39 27.89
N VAL A 609 -10.46 -26.11 29.14
CA VAL A 609 -10.49 -24.74 29.67
C VAL A 609 -9.29 -23.98 29.11
N SER A 610 -9.53 -22.84 28.45
CA SER A 610 -8.47 -21.92 28.10
C SER A 610 -7.80 -21.42 29.38
N PRO A 611 -6.48 -21.56 29.56
CA PRO A 611 -5.79 -21.14 30.78
C PRO A 611 -6.01 -19.67 31.15
N LYS A 612 -6.38 -18.84 30.19
CA LYS A 612 -6.58 -17.41 30.39
C LYS A 612 -8.03 -16.96 30.24
N TRP A 613 -8.96 -17.89 30.08
CA TRP A 613 -10.36 -17.54 29.90
C TRP A 613 -10.92 -16.77 31.09
N GLU A 614 -10.69 -17.25 32.30
CA GLU A 614 -11.19 -16.63 33.52
C GLU A 614 -10.56 -15.25 33.76
N GLU A 615 -9.27 -15.10 33.47
CA GLU A 615 -8.60 -13.79 33.50
C GLU A 615 -9.23 -12.80 32.51
N TRP A 616 -9.61 -13.29 31.33
CA TRP A 616 -10.24 -12.46 30.29
C TRP A 616 -11.67 -12.05 30.70
N ILE A 617 -12.42 -12.95 31.30
CA ILE A 617 -13.74 -12.66 31.87
C ILE A 617 -13.62 -11.65 33.01
N GLU A 618 -12.70 -11.86 33.95
CA GLU A 618 -12.44 -10.92 35.03
C GLU A 618 -12.11 -9.51 34.52
N LYS A 619 -11.29 -9.41 33.48
CA LYS A 619 -11.01 -8.12 32.85
C LYS A 619 -12.28 -7.48 32.26
N ARG A 620 -13.12 -8.25 31.59
CA ARG A 620 -14.42 -7.75 31.08
C ARG A 620 -15.30 -7.24 32.21
N GLU A 621 -15.47 -8.00 33.26
CA GLU A 621 -16.28 -7.64 34.43
C GLU A 621 -15.79 -6.36 35.09
N ASN A 622 -14.50 -6.26 35.32
CA ASN A 622 -13.87 -5.07 35.89
C ASN A 622 -14.12 -3.83 35.00
N ARG A 623 -14.10 -3.98 33.66
CA ARG A 623 -14.39 -2.89 32.74
C ARG A 623 -15.86 -2.47 32.78
N LEU A 624 -16.79 -3.43 32.84
CA LEU A 624 -18.20 -3.14 32.98
C LEU A 624 -18.52 -2.44 34.30
N GLU A 625 -17.85 -2.84 35.38
CA GLU A 625 -17.97 -2.18 36.68
C GLU A 625 -17.46 -0.73 36.61
N GLN A 626 -16.30 -0.48 36.03
CA GLN A 626 -15.78 0.87 35.81
C GLN A 626 -16.75 1.73 34.99
N LEU A 627 -17.29 1.17 33.90
CA LEU A 627 -18.29 1.85 33.08
C LEU A 627 -19.57 2.16 33.88
N SER A 628 -20.03 1.24 34.74
CA SER A 628 -21.20 1.47 35.61
C SER A 628 -20.99 2.63 36.61
N GLN A 629 -19.74 2.92 36.95
CA GLN A 629 -19.31 4.07 37.77
C GLN A 629 -19.03 5.32 36.95
N GLY A 630 -19.24 5.30 35.64
CA GLY A 630 -18.94 6.39 34.73
C GLY A 630 -17.46 6.60 34.45
N ILE A 631 -16.61 5.63 34.74
CA ILE A 631 -15.17 5.70 34.54
C ILE A 631 -14.79 5.01 33.24
N ILE A 632 -14.11 5.74 32.33
CA ILE A 632 -13.70 5.24 31.04
C ILE A 632 -12.19 5.45 30.87
N GLU A 633 -11.44 4.39 30.71
CA GLU A 633 -10.04 4.45 30.27
C GLU A 633 -9.98 4.58 28.73
N PRO A 634 -9.15 5.48 28.17
CA PRO A 634 -9.05 5.60 26.71
C PRO A 634 -8.53 4.33 26.04
N VAL A 635 -7.38 3.84 26.47
CA VAL A 635 -6.75 2.57 26.04
C VAL A 635 -6.01 1.97 27.24
N VAL A 636 -6.02 0.66 27.34
CA VAL A 636 -5.38 -0.04 28.44
C VAL A 636 -3.87 -0.18 28.18
N LYS A 637 -3.06 0.12 29.18
CA LYS A 637 -1.60 -0.03 29.10
C LYS A 637 -1.22 -1.48 28.77
N GLY A 638 -0.42 -1.67 27.72
CA GLY A 638 0.01 -3.00 27.28
C GLY A 638 -0.93 -3.65 26.25
N SER A 639 -1.99 -2.95 25.82
CA SER A 639 -2.79 -3.34 24.66
C SER A 639 -1.95 -3.30 23.38
N ASP A 640 -2.40 -4.06 22.37
CA ASP A 640 -1.78 -4.05 21.05
C ASP A 640 -1.91 -2.66 20.40
N ASN A 641 -0.82 -1.93 20.34
CA ASN A 641 -0.78 -0.55 19.84
C ASN A 641 -1.08 -0.42 18.34
N ASP A 642 -0.92 -1.51 17.57
CA ASP A 642 -1.25 -1.51 16.14
C ASP A 642 -2.76 -1.64 15.92
N LYS A 643 -3.45 -2.27 16.86
CA LYS A 643 -4.87 -2.55 16.79
C LYS A 643 -5.72 -1.52 17.53
N TYR A 644 -5.24 -0.96 18.64
CA TYR A 644 -5.98 -0.06 19.52
C TYR A 644 -5.20 1.23 19.81
N PRO A 645 -5.87 2.39 19.96
CA PRO A 645 -7.29 2.60 19.72
C PRO A 645 -7.65 2.47 18.23
N LYS A 646 -8.88 2.10 17.92
CA LYS A 646 -9.39 2.02 16.55
C LYS A 646 -9.63 3.42 15.96
N HIS A 647 -10.14 4.34 16.77
CA HIS A 647 -10.42 5.71 16.35
C HIS A 647 -9.14 6.56 16.28
N ILE A 648 -8.87 7.13 15.11
CA ILE A 648 -7.68 7.96 14.83
C ILE A 648 -7.54 9.13 15.81
N ILE A 649 -8.66 9.72 16.22
CA ILE A 649 -8.69 10.84 17.19
C ILE A 649 -7.97 10.44 18.49
N LEU A 650 -8.06 9.17 18.90
CA LEU A 650 -7.48 8.65 20.13
C LEU A 650 -6.02 8.23 19.98
N LYS A 651 -5.55 7.93 18.76
CA LYS A 651 -4.15 7.50 18.52
C LYS A 651 -3.12 8.56 18.87
N ASN A 652 -3.51 9.83 18.84
CA ASN A 652 -2.64 10.96 19.09
C ASN A 652 -2.69 11.49 20.53
N ILE A 653 -3.46 10.83 21.39
CA ILE A 653 -3.56 11.19 22.79
C ILE A 653 -2.49 10.44 23.57
N LYS A 654 -1.47 11.15 24.07
CA LYS A 654 -0.48 10.54 24.96
C LYS A 654 -1.17 10.08 26.24
N MET A 655 -1.13 8.79 26.49
CA MET A 655 -1.64 8.22 27.73
C MET A 655 -0.61 8.36 28.86
N LYS A 656 -1.08 8.72 30.04
CA LYS A 656 -0.25 8.80 31.24
C LYS A 656 0.23 7.44 31.71
#